data_bc2134de018a49eab92524da5e352dc2
#
_entry.id   bc2134de018a49eab92524da5e352dc2
#
_cell.length_a   1.000
_cell.length_b   1.000
_cell.length_c   1.000
_cell.angle_alpha   90.00
_cell.angle_beta   90.00
_cell.angle_gamma   90.00
#
_symmetry.space_group_name_H-M   'P 1'
#
loop_
_entity.id
_entity.type
_entity.pdbx_description
1 polymer ?
#
loop_
_entity_poly.entity_id
_entity_poly.type
_entity_poly.pdbx_seq_one_letter_code
_entity_poly.pdbx_strand_id
1 'polypeptide(L)'
;MEIKRLRVNSAITIEGLAELLTGLSYQKKESVALPGEFAVRGGVVDIFPLTYRLPVRVQFQGDMPVQIRDFSLASGESTATFEEVFLIQVTEISLKKLRRMEERLETFEPVTGTKDLERGDLVVHLKYGIGRFLGTKVIQMQKERTRCMAIEYAEREILYLSLDEPVERYVGGSGVAPKLTKLNTQEWERIKHRTRTALHQVAQDLLKIQAQRSTMKGLAFPKDTAWQKQFEKEFPFEETPGQKRAIEEVKRDMESTGPMDRLLCGDVGYGKTEVAMRAAFKAVMGGKQVAFLVPTTILAEQHYILLKERAKNFPVTVELLSRFQTPKEQKAVARSLGEGSTDVVIGTHRLLSKDIQFKDLGLVIIDEEQRFGVRHKERLKQMRTQVDVLTLTATPIPRTLHMALLGVRDMSVIDTPPENRLPIETFVMEYHENIIKQAVERELARKGQVYFVHNRVQSIERVHERMQKLLPGVRFGVMHGQMKVDMLEDVMKEFLRGQIDCLISTNIVESGIDIPNVNTLIVDRADCFGLADLYQLRGRVGRFKEKRQAYAYFLIPKNWVMTQDAEKRLLAIEKFTQLGSGFKIAMEDLEIRGAGNLLGHEQSGFIQAVGFDLYCRMLKKAVEGARAGERRTGNAE
;
A
#
# COMPACT_ATOMS: atom_id res chain seq x y z
N MET A 1 -27.92 0.93 31.89
CA MET A 1 -26.58 0.45 31.51
C MET A 1 -25.70 0.65 32.74
N GLU A 2 -25.31 -0.43 33.37
CA GLU A 2 -24.52 -0.38 34.60
C GLU A 2 -23.04 -0.22 34.25
N ILE A 3 -22.36 0.73 34.90
CA ILE A 3 -20.92 0.99 34.71
C ILE A 3 -20.24 0.77 36.05
N LYS A 4 -19.28 -0.12 36.09
CA LYS A 4 -18.46 -0.38 37.28
C LYS A 4 -17.03 0.06 37.05
N ARG A 5 -16.37 0.53 38.10
CA ARG A 5 -14.96 0.93 38.05
C ARG A 5 -14.11 -0.09 38.76
N LEU A 6 -13.09 -0.60 38.11
CA LEU A 6 -12.06 -1.45 38.72
C LEU A 6 -10.79 -0.61 38.87
N ARG A 7 -10.27 -0.51 40.09
CA ARG A 7 -9.06 0.27 40.41
C ARG A 7 -7.95 -0.62 40.96
N VAL A 8 -6.73 -0.23 40.70
CA VAL A 8 -5.54 -0.78 41.39
C VAL A 8 -5.70 -0.55 42.89
N ASN A 9 -5.32 -1.53 43.70
CA ASN A 9 -5.45 -1.55 45.15
C ASN A 9 -6.90 -1.45 45.67
N SER A 10 -7.91 -1.79 44.88
CA SER A 10 -9.29 -1.91 45.33
C SER A 10 -9.48 -3.22 46.10
N ALA A 11 -10.37 -3.22 47.11
CA ALA A 11 -10.71 -4.41 47.89
C ALA A 11 -11.67 -5.33 47.09
N ILE A 12 -11.17 -5.95 46.03
CA ILE A 12 -11.91 -6.91 45.22
C ILE A 12 -11.05 -8.14 44.99
N THR A 13 -11.55 -9.29 45.34
CA THR A 13 -10.87 -10.57 45.11
C THR A 13 -11.02 -11.05 43.66
N ILE A 14 -10.22 -12.04 43.26
CA ILE A 14 -10.33 -12.64 41.90
C ILE A 14 -11.74 -13.22 41.71
N GLU A 15 -12.29 -13.89 42.71
CA GLU A 15 -13.64 -14.46 42.68
C GLU A 15 -14.70 -13.35 42.60
N GLY A 16 -14.58 -12.31 43.43
CA GLY A 16 -15.48 -11.15 43.40
C GLY A 16 -15.45 -10.39 42.06
N LEU A 17 -14.27 -10.30 41.42
CA LEU A 17 -14.18 -9.74 40.08
C LEU A 17 -14.84 -10.63 39.02
N ALA A 18 -14.66 -11.95 39.12
CA ALA A 18 -15.30 -12.89 38.20
C ALA A 18 -16.84 -12.90 38.37
N GLU A 19 -17.36 -12.81 39.58
CA GLU A 19 -18.80 -12.66 39.86
C GLU A 19 -19.33 -11.34 39.31
N LEU A 20 -18.63 -10.24 39.52
CA LEU A 20 -18.97 -8.92 38.98
C LEU A 20 -19.02 -8.92 37.45
N LEU A 21 -18.04 -9.52 36.78
CA LEU A 21 -18.01 -9.66 35.34
C LEU A 21 -19.17 -10.53 34.84
N THR A 22 -19.47 -11.63 35.50
CA THR A 22 -20.63 -12.49 35.19
C THR A 22 -21.94 -11.73 35.36
N GLY A 23 -22.08 -10.94 36.43
CA GLY A 23 -23.23 -10.07 36.69
C GLY A 23 -23.39 -8.97 35.60
N LEU A 24 -22.29 -8.52 35.04
CA LEU A 24 -22.27 -7.61 33.89
C LEU A 24 -22.43 -8.33 32.55
N SER A 25 -22.75 -9.63 32.55
CA SER A 25 -22.96 -10.47 31.35
C SER A 25 -21.74 -10.68 30.48
N TYR A 26 -20.51 -10.58 31.03
CA TYR A 26 -19.30 -11.02 30.37
C TYR A 26 -19.25 -12.55 30.30
N GLN A 27 -18.76 -13.10 29.21
CA GLN A 27 -18.60 -14.54 29.02
C GLN A 27 -17.24 -15.04 29.53
N LYS A 28 -17.25 -16.02 30.42
CA LYS A 28 -16.02 -16.67 30.87
C LYS A 28 -15.51 -17.62 29.78
N LYS A 29 -14.23 -17.50 29.40
CA LYS A 29 -13.53 -18.31 28.41
C LYS A 29 -12.20 -18.82 28.97
N GLU A 30 -11.57 -19.74 28.25
CA GLU A 30 -10.18 -20.15 28.55
C GLU A 30 -9.17 -19.05 28.20
N SER A 31 -9.45 -18.26 27.17
CA SER A 31 -8.70 -17.08 26.76
C SER A 31 -9.64 -16.04 26.16
N VAL A 32 -9.32 -14.76 26.33
CA VAL A 32 -10.10 -13.66 25.74
C VAL A 32 -9.71 -13.48 24.28
N ALA A 33 -10.71 -13.34 23.41
CA ALA A 33 -10.55 -13.09 21.99
C ALA A 33 -11.45 -11.95 21.51
N LEU A 34 -12.62 -11.77 22.12
CA LEU A 34 -13.63 -10.79 21.70
C LEU A 34 -14.04 -9.87 22.88
N PRO A 35 -14.45 -8.61 22.59
CA PRO A 35 -15.03 -7.73 23.61
C PRO A 35 -16.23 -8.38 24.31
N GLY A 36 -16.26 -8.27 25.66
CA GLY A 36 -17.27 -8.91 26.49
C GLY A 36 -16.88 -10.31 26.99
N GLU A 37 -15.64 -10.72 26.77
CA GLU A 37 -15.09 -11.97 27.32
C GLU A 37 -14.12 -11.70 28.47
N PHE A 38 -13.98 -12.69 29.38
CA PHE A 38 -12.94 -12.68 30.39
C PHE A 38 -12.40 -14.10 30.67
N ALA A 39 -11.16 -14.17 31.13
CA ALA A 39 -10.48 -15.40 31.49
C ALA A 39 -9.77 -15.26 32.85
N VAL A 40 -9.80 -16.31 33.67
CA VAL A 40 -9.12 -16.35 34.99
C VAL A 40 -8.01 -17.40 34.92
N ARG A 41 -6.76 -17.00 35.18
CA ARG A 41 -5.59 -17.89 35.17
C ARG A 41 -4.68 -17.61 36.36
N GLY A 42 -4.77 -18.46 37.39
CA GLY A 42 -4.00 -18.26 38.63
C GLY A 42 -4.28 -16.88 39.24
N GLY A 43 -3.23 -16.09 39.47
CA GLY A 43 -3.33 -14.74 40.05
C GLY A 43 -3.65 -13.64 39.03
N VAL A 44 -4.17 -13.96 37.82
CA VAL A 44 -4.41 -13.01 36.73
C VAL A 44 -5.82 -13.16 36.19
N VAL A 45 -6.48 -12.04 35.96
CA VAL A 45 -7.77 -11.97 35.26
C VAL A 45 -7.58 -11.14 33.97
N ASP A 46 -7.76 -11.79 32.81
CA ASP A 46 -7.78 -11.14 31.53
C ASP A 46 -9.23 -10.76 31.20
N ILE A 47 -9.46 -9.51 30.83
CA ILE A 47 -10.80 -8.98 30.51
C ILE A 47 -10.71 -8.26 29.17
N PHE A 48 -11.68 -8.45 28.29
CA PHE A 48 -11.81 -7.59 27.11
C PHE A 48 -13.03 -6.66 27.29
N PRO A 49 -12.80 -5.47 27.89
CA PRO A 49 -13.90 -4.54 28.13
C PRO A 49 -14.45 -3.98 26.83
N LEU A 50 -15.75 -3.68 26.77
CA LEU A 50 -16.43 -3.19 25.58
C LEU A 50 -15.92 -1.84 25.06
N THR A 51 -15.26 -1.05 25.90
CA THR A 51 -14.78 0.30 25.58
C THR A 51 -13.28 0.38 25.31
N TYR A 52 -12.57 -0.74 25.37
CA TYR A 52 -11.12 -0.79 25.17
C TYR A 52 -10.79 -1.48 23.85
N ARG A 53 -9.76 -1.00 23.15
CA ARG A 53 -9.29 -1.59 21.88
C ARG A 53 -8.52 -2.90 22.07
N LEU A 54 -7.89 -3.05 23.22
CA LEU A 54 -7.12 -4.23 23.59
C LEU A 54 -7.68 -4.82 24.88
N PRO A 55 -7.58 -6.13 25.08
CA PRO A 55 -7.89 -6.74 26.34
C PRO A 55 -6.96 -6.23 27.44
N VAL A 56 -7.48 -6.23 28.65
CA VAL A 56 -6.80 -5.71 29.85
C VAL A 56 -6.48 -6.89 30.76
N ARG A 57 -5.26 -6.95 31.24
CA ARG A 57 -4.78 -7.92 32.22
C ARG A 57 -4.73 -7.29 33.60
N VAL A 58 -5.45 -7.87 34.54
CA VAL A 58 -5.47 -7.49 35.95
C VAL A 58 -4.64 -8.51 36.70
N GLN A 59 -3.55 -8.08 37.28
CA GLN A 59 -2.67 -8.92 38.09
C GLN A 59 -2.99 -8.72 39.56
N PHE A 60 -3.17 -9.83 40.30
CA PHE A 60 -3.48 -9.87 41.72
C PHE A 60 -2.27 -10.31 42.54
N GLN A 61 -2.16 -9.74 43.72
CA GLN A 61 -1.26 -10.22 44.78
C GLN A 61 -2.09 -10.47 46.04
N GLY A 62 -2.32 -11.76 46.34
CA GLY A 62 -3.36 -12.13 47.31
C GLY A 62 -4.75 -11.71 46.78
N ASP A 63 -5.49 -10.99 47.60
CA ASP A 63 -6.87 -10.58 47.34
C ASP A 63 -6.99 -9.15 46.76
N MET A 64 -5.91 -8.57 46.26
CA MET A 64 -5.94 -7.22 45.74
C MET A 64 -5.33 -7.11 44.34
N PRO A 65 -5.94 -6.35 43.38
CA PRO A 65 -5.37 -6.03 42.08
C PRO A 65 -4.21 -5.04 42.28
N VAL A 66 -3.01 -5.45 41.93
CA VAL A 66 -1.78 -4.62 42.03
C VAL A 66 -1.38 -3.94 40.74
N GLN A 67 -1.79 -4.47 39.61
CA GLN A 67 -1.48 -3.89 38.29
C GLN A 67 -2.59 -4.17 37.30
N ILE A 68 -2.90 -3.16 36.49
CA ILE A 68 -3.82 -3.27 35.39
C ILE A 68 -3.09 -2.76 34.13
N ARG A 69 -2.99 -3.59 33.08
CA ARG A 69 -2.30 -3.24 31.83
C ARG A 69 -3.04 -3.82 30.63
N ASP A 70 -2.96 -3.19 29.47
CA ASP A 70 -3.41 -3.80 28.24
C ASP A 70 -2.44 -4.89 27.75
N PHE A 71 -2.87 -5.70 26.79
CA PHE A 71 -1.98 -6.60 26.07
C PHE A 71 -2.51 -6.91 24.66
N SER A 72 -1.58 -7.10 23.73
CA SER A 72 -1.89 -7.52 22.37
C SER A 72 -2.22 -9.01 22.33
N LEU A 73 -3.33 -9.38 21.69
CA LEU A 73 -3.70 -10.78 21.47
C LEU A 73 -2.70 -11.55 20.59
N ALA A 74 -1.97 -10.84 19.73
CA ALA A 74 -1.02 -11.44 18.80
C ALA A 74 0.38 -11.64 19.42
N SER A 75 0.90 -10.64 20.16
CA SER A 75 2.28 -10.66 20.70
C SER A 75 2.34 -10.86 22.21
N GLY A 76 1.24 -10.65 22.93
CA GLY A 76 1.20 -10.65 24.39
C GLY A 76 1.85 -9.42 25.04
N GLU A 77 2.41 -8.49 24.23
CA GLU A 77 3.06 -7.27 24.72
C GLU A 77 2.04 -6.26 25.23
N SER A 78 2.42 -5.49 26.24
CA SER A 78 1.62 -4.42 26.84
C SER A 78 2.10 -3.07 26.31
N THR A 79 1.15 -2.19 25.98
CA THR A 79 1.43 -0.82 25.50
C THR A 79 1.07 0.24 26.53
N ALA A 80 0.15 -0.04 27.45
CA ALA A 80 -0.29 0.91 28.47
C ALA A 80 -0.61 0.23 29.80
N THR A 81 -0.39 0.97 30.91
CA THR A 81 -0.84 0.62 32.27
C THR A 81 -1.93 1.59 32.70
N PHE A 82 -2.90 1.09 33.47
CA PHE A 82 -4.07 1.84 33.92
C PHE A 82 -4.14 1.87 35.46
N GLU A 83 -4.54 2.99 36.02
CA GLU A 83 -4.90 3.09 37.44
C GLU A 83 -6.33 2.60 37.68
N GLU A 84 -7.20 2.80 36.71
CA GLU A 84 -8.58 2.31 36.76
C GLU A 84 -9.09 1.91 35.35
N VAL A 85 -10.03 0.96 35.33
CA VAL A 85 -10.70 0.47 34.11
C VAL A 85 -12.21 0.50 34.32
N PHE A 86 -12.94 0.92 33.29
CA PHE A 86 -14.41 0.97 33.28
C PHE A 86 -14.98 -0.29 32.64
N LEU A 87 -15.80 -0.99 33.39
CA LEU A 87 -16.52 -2.20 32.98
C LEU A 87 -17.98 -1.84 32.71
N ILE A 88 -18.45 -2.07 31.52
CA ILE A 88 -19.81 -1.76 31.09
C ILE A 88 -20.58 -3.06 30.90
N GLN A 89 -21.84 -3.08 31.32
CA GLN A 89 -22.72 -4.23 31.16
C GLN A 89 -22.88 -4.61 29.67
N VAL A 90 -22.67 -5.90 29.38
CA VAL A 90 -22.85 -6.48 28.03
C VAL A 90 -24.34 -6.71 27.80
N THR A 91 -24.95 -5.94 26.90
CA THR A 91 -26.34 -6.10 26.46
C THR A 91 -26.40 -6.20 24.94
N GLU A 92 -27.46 -6.78 24.38
CA GLU A 92 -27.65 -6.77 22.90
C GLU A 92 -27.62 -5.35 22.33
N ILE A 93 -28.09 -4.36 23.08
CA ILE A 93 -28.07 -2.94 22.69
C ILE A 93 -26.63 -2.40 22.71
N SER A 94 -25.83 -2.78 23.71
CA SER A 94 -24.41 -2.37 23.79
C SER A 94 -23.57 -3.03 22.70
N LEU A 95 -23.80 -4.30 22.40
CA LEU A 95 -23.16 -5.00 21.27
C LEU A 95 -23.62 -4.46 19.91
N LYS A 96 -24.92 -4.16 19.73
CA LYS A 96 -25.42 -3.49 18.52
C LYS A 96 -24.90 -2.05 18.39
N LYS A 97 -24.76 -1.33 19.49
CA LYS A 97 -24.11 -0.01 19.50
C LYS A 97 -22.61 -0.09 19.19
N LEU A 98 -21.91 -1.08 19.71
CA LEU A 98 -20.50 -1.34 19.39
C LEU A 98 -20.34 -1.72 17.92
N ARG A 99 -21.13 -2.66 17.39
CA ARG A 99 -21.12 -2.98 15.95
C ARG A 99 -21.47 -1.78 15.09
N ARG A 100 -22.44 -0.94 15.48
CA ARG A 100 -22.74 0.33 14.82
C ARG A 100 -21.65 1.39 15.03
N MET A 101 -20.91 1.38 16.12
CA MET A 101 -19.73 2.21 16.34
C MET A 101 -18.52 1.67 15.59
N GLU A 102 -18.34 0.35 15.53
CA GLU A 102 -17.32 -0.29 14.67
C GLU A 102 -17.64 -0.08 13.18
N GLU A 103 -18.89 -0.24 12.73
CA GLU A 103 -19.34 0.15 11.40
C GLU A 103 -19.23 1.66 11.15
N ARG A 104 -19.42 2.52 12.18
CA ARG A 104 -19.14 3.96 12.12
C ARG A 104 -17.65 4.27 12.25
N LEU A 105 -16.87 3.51 13.01
CA LEU A 105 -15.42 3.63 13.12
C LEU A 105 -14.70 3.05 11.90
N GLU A 106 -15.24 2.02 11.26
CA GLU A 106 -14.82 1.57 9.93
C GLU A 106 -15.12 2.60 8.84
N THR A 107 -16.17 3.43 9.03
CA THR A 107 -16.48 4.58 8.16
C THR A 107 -15.82 5.89 8.59
N PHE A 108 -15.27 5.97 9.80
CA PHE A 108 -14.69 7.17 10.41
C PHE A 108 -13.46 6.83 11.26
N GLU A 109 -12.42 6.26 10.66
CA GLU A 109 -11.10 6.49 11.22
C GLU A 109 -10.65 7.87 10.75
N PRO A 110 -10.48 8.86 11.65
CA PRO A 110 -9.64 10.00 11.34
C PRO A 110 -8.24 9.44 11.07
N VAL A 111 -7.69 9.74 9.90
CA VAL A 111 -6.37 9.28 9.47
C VAL A 111 -5.26 9.75 10.43
N THR A 112 -5.59 10.73 11.27
CA THR A 112 -4.73 11.23 12.35
C THR A 112 -5.59 11.42 13.60
N GLY A 113 -5.29 10.64 14.64
CA GLY A 113 -5.71 11.01 16.00
C GLY A 113 -4.98 12.30 16.42
N THR A 114 -5.54 13.04 17.38
CA THR A 114 -4.91 14.25 17.97
C THR A 114 -3.47 14.04 18.45
N LYS A 115 -3.01 12.79 18.57
CA LYS A 115 -1.64 12.41 18.96
C LYS A 115 -0.60 12.66 17.86
N ASP A 116 -1.02 12.79 16.60
CA ASP A 116 -0.12 12.91 15.44
C ASP A 116 -0.08 14.34 14.86
N LEU A 117 -0.82 15.30 15.47
CA LEU A 117 -0.84 16.70 15.04
C LEU A 117 0.24 17.51 15.77
N GLU A 118 1.07 18.19 14.98
CA GLU A 118 2.08 19.11 15.48
C GLU A 118 1.59 20.57 15.42
N ARG A 119 2.15 21.41 16.29
CA ARG A 119 1.82 22.84 16.30
C ARG A 119 2.22 23.49 14.97
N GLY A 120 1.24 24.11 14.31
CA GLY A 120 1.43 24.72 13.00
C GLY A 120 0.82 23.93 11.85
N ASP A 121 0.44 22.67 12.09
CA ASP A 121 -0.22 21.84 11.08
C ASP A 121 -1.54 22.49 10.61
N LEU A 122 -1.77 22.40 9.30
CA LEU A 122 -3.07 22.74 8.73
C LEU A 122 -4.01 21.56 8.93
N VAL A 123 -5.22 21.86 9.37
CA VAL A 123 -6.24 20.87 9.70
C VAL A 123 -7.58 21.20 9.04
N VAL A 124 -8.38 20.18 8.79
CA VAL A 124 -9.74 20.33 8.25
C VAL A 124 -10.76 19.86 9.27
N HIS A 125 -11.69 20.72 9.62
CA HIS A 125 -12.87 20.38 10.40
C HIS A 125 -14.10 20.40 9.49
N LEU A 126 -14.94 19.36 9.58
CA LEU A 126 -16.12 19.18 8.70
C LEU A 126 -17.06 20.39 8.67
N LYS A 127 -17.25 21.04 9.82
CA LYS A 127 -18.19 22.16 9.99
C LYS A 127 -17.51 23.53 9.80
N TYR A 128 -16.26 23.67 10.24
CA TYR A 128 -15.59 24.97 10.31
C TYR A 128 -14.55 25.19 9.22
N GLY A 129 -14.17 24.15 8.47
CA GLY A 129 -13.25 24.25 7.35
C GLY A 129 -11.79 24.13 7.73
N ILE A 130 -10.93 24.81 6.98
CA ILE A 130 -9.47 24.72 7.10
C ILE A 130 -8.98 25.70 8.14
N GLY A 131 -8.25 25.21 9.14
CA GLY A 131 -7.61 25.99 10.20
C GLY A 131 -6.17 25.54 10.45
N ARG A 132 -5.48 26.21 11.36
CA ARG A 132 -4.12 25.89 11.80
C ARG A 132 -4.14 25.42 13.24
N PHE A 133 -3.64 24.23 13.50
CA PHE A 133 -3.56 23.68 14.84
C PHE A 133 -2.48 24.41 15.67
N LEU A 134 -2.88 24.97 16.82
CA LEU A 134 -1.98 25.69 17.73
C LEU A 134 -1.53 24.85 18.91
N GLY A 135 -2.10 23.66 19.10
CA GLY A 135 -1.83 22.79 20.24
C GLY A 135 -3.07 22.55 21.10
N THR A 136 -2.87 21.95 22.28
CA THR A 136 -3.94 21.70 23.24
C THR A 136 -3.85 22.69 24.42
N LYS A 137 -5.00 23.19 24.90
CA LYS A 137 -5.09 24.12 26.01
C LYS A 137 -6.17 23.68 27.00
N VAL A 138 -5.90 23.85 28.28
CA VAL A 138 -6.93 23.63 29.31
C VAL A 138 -7.74 24.91 29.46
N ILE A 139 -9.04 24.82 29.26
CA ILE A 139 -9.97 25.93 29.37
C ILE A 139 -10.93 25.64 30.51
N GLN A 140 -11.28 26.66 31.26
CA GLN A 140 -12.30 26.57 32.31
C GLN A 140 -13.66 26.88 31.70
N MET A 141 -14.49 25.86 31.49
CA MET A 141 -15.88 26.00 31.06
C MET A 141 -16.82 25.65 32.24
N GLN A 142 -17.68 26.58 32.65
CA GLN A 142 -18.75 26.33 33.64
C GLN A 142 -18.37 25.51 34.87
N LYS A 143 -17.21 25.77 35.52
CA LYS A 143 -16.65 25.08 36.70
C LYS A 143 -15.86 23.81 36.43
N GLU A 144 -15.75 23.31 35.21
CA GLU A 144 -14.90 22.18 34.86
C GLU A 144 -13.69 22.61 34.02
N ARG A 145 -12.53 22.00 34.28
CA ARG A 145 -11.31 22.20 33.46
C ARG A 145 -11.31 21.16 32.36
N THR A 146 -11.56 21.60 31.13
CA THR A 146 -11.58 20.72 29.95
C THR A 146 -10.37 21.00 29.07
N ARG A 147 -9.70 19.95 28.63
CA ARG A 147 -8.60 20.05 27.68
C ARG A 147 -9.17 20.09 26.26
N CYS A 148 -8.88 21.16 25.53
CA CYS A 148 -9.40 21.42 24.19
C CYS A 148 -8.27 21.59 23.18
N MET A 149 -8.55 21.28 21.91
CA MET A 149 -7.72 21.67 20.78
C MET A 149 -7.95 23.14 20.47
N ALA A 150 -6.87 23.91 20.27
CA ALA A 150 -6.92 25.28 19.79
C ALA A 150 -6.58 25.31 18.29
N ILE A 151 -7.52 25.78 17.46
CA ILE A 151 -7.34 25.88 16.01
C ILE A 151 -7.56 27.34 15.59
N GLU A 152 -6.55 27.92 14.93
CA GLU A 152 -6.59 29.25 14.36
C GLU A 152 -7.24 29.20 12.98
N TYR A 153 -8.20 30.10 12.77
CA TYR A 153 -8.88 30.32 11.49
C TYR A 153 -8.50 31.70 10.89
N ALA A 154 -9.15 32.09 9.80
CA ALA A 154 -8.90 33.41 9.20
C ALA A 154 -9.11 34.55 10.22
N GLU A 155 -8.47 35.69 9.98
CA GLU A 155 -8.53 36.88 10.84
C GLU A 155 -8.03 36.62 12.28
N ARG A 156 -7.21 35.55 12.47
CA ARG A 156 -6.66 35.13 13.77
C ARG A 156 -7.72 34.70 14.80
N GLU A 157 -8.91 34.34 14.33
CA GLU A 157 -9.92 33.76 15.21
C GLU A 157 -9.48 32.37 15.69
N ILE A 158 -9.66 32.09 16.98
CA ILE A 158 -9.28 30.80 17.58
C ILE A 158 -10.55 30.09 18.03
N LEU A 159 -10.74 28.88 17.49
CA LEU A 159 -11.80 27.98 17.92
C LEU A 159 -11.23 26.90 18.84
N TYR A 160 -11.90 26.67 19.96
CA TYR A 160 -11.56 25.62 20.89
C TYR A 160 -12.52 24.44 20.72
N LEU A 161 -11.99 23.28 20.36
CA LEU A 161 -12.76 22.07 20.12
C LEU A 161 -12.41 21.01 21.17
N SER A 162 -13.36 20.14 21.49
CA SER A 162 -13.09 18.96 22.31
C SER A 162 -12.05 18.07 21.62
N LEU A 163 -11.24 17.35 22.42
CA LEU A 163 -10.28 16.37 21.88
C LEU A 163 -10.97 15.22 21.13
N ASP A 164 -12.26 14.99 21.38
CA ASP A 164 -13.08 13.96 20.74
C ASP A 164 -13.69 14.43 19.41
N GLU A 165 -13.58 15.71 19.07
CA GLU A 165 -14.05 16.24 17.78
C GLU A 165 -13.13 15.79 16.66
N PRO A 166 -13.68 15.22 15.56
CA PRO A 166 -12.87 14.71 14.46
C PRO A 166 -12.29 15.89 13.65
N VAL A 167 -10.96 15.99 13.71
CA VAL A 167 -10.16 16.95 12.96
C VAL A 167 -9.15 16.14 12.14
N GLU A 168 -9.00 16.46 10.87
CA GLU A 168 -8.10 15.77 9.95
C GLU A 168 -6.94 16.68 9.58
N ARG A 169 -5.75 16.09 9.39
CA ARG A 169 -4.63 16.84 8.81
C ARG A 169 -4.99 17.25 7.38
N TYR A 170 -4.76 18.51 7.04
CA TYR A 170 -5.01 18.99 5.68
C TYR A 170 -3.93 18.47 4.72
N VAL A 171 -4.35 17.71 3.73
CA VAL A 171 -3.52 17.28 2.59
C VAL A 171 -4.08 17.96 1.34
N GLY A 172 -3.32 18.90 0.78
CA GLY A 172 -3.77 19.76 -0.33
C GLY A 172 -3.02 19.53 -1.64
N GLY A 173 -3.18 20.44 -2.57
CA GLY A 173 -2.44 20.48 -3.84
C GLY A 173 -1.03 21.06 -3.67
N SER A 174 -0.14 20.77 -4.60
CA SER A 174 1.27 21.18 -4.57
C SER A 174 1.48 22.70 -4.54
N GLY A 175 2.25 23.16 -3.57
CA GLY A 175 2.98 24.43 -3.62
C GLY A 175 2.25 25.70 -3.16
N VAL A 176 0.95 25.67 -2.84
CA VAL A 176 0.22 26.85 -2.36
C VAL A 176 -0.49 26.50 -1.06
N ALA A 177 -0.15 27.19 0.04
CA ALA A 177 -0.88 27.04 1.29
C ALA A 177 -2.35 27.44 1.11
N PRO A 178 -3.31 26.66 1.63
CA PRO A 178 -4.72 27.00 1.54
C PRO A 178 -5.00 28.26 2.36
N LYS A 179 -6.04 29.00 1.95
CA LYS A 179 -6.56 30.08 2.78
C LYS A 179 -7.28 29.45 3.98
N LEU A 180 -6.99 29.98 5.17
CA LEU A 180 -7.76 29.61 6.36
C LEU A 180 -9.21 30.07 6.18
N THR A 181 -10.16 29.24 6.59
CA THR A 181 -11.58 29.51 6.48
C THR A 181 -11.99 30.62 7.46
N LYS A 182 -12.91 31.51 7.07
CA LYS A 182 -13.51 32.46 7.98
C LYS A 182 -14.64 31.81 8.78
N LEU A 183 -14.58 31.92 10.11
CA LEU A 183 -15.67 31.45 10.97
C LEU A 183 -16.93 32.25 10.76
N ASN A 184 -18.08 31.70 11.10
CA ASN A 184 -19.40 32.34 11.03
C ASN A 184 -19.82 32.88 9.65
N THR A 185 -19.20 32.38 8.56
CA THR A 185 -19.57 32.71 7.18
C THR A 185 -20.10 31.49 6.45
N GLN A 186 -20.85 31.74 5.36
CA GLN A 186 -21.31 30.66 4.47
C GLN A 186 -20.23 30.20 3.45
N GLU A 187 -19.02 30.74 3.55
CA GLU A 187 -17.96 30.48 2.57
C GLU A 187 -17.60 28.98 2.50
N TRP A 188 -17.42 28.34 3.67
CA TRP A 188 -17.14 26.92 3.74
C TRP A 188 -18.25 26.05 3.16
N GLU A 189 -19.51 26.38 3.46
CA GLU A 189 -20.65 25.65 2.89
C GLU A 189 -20.72 25.82 1.36
N ARG A 190 -20.41 27.00 0.83
CA ARG A 190 -20.34 27.24 -0.62
C ARG A 190 -19.22 26.43 -1.28
N ILE A 191 -18.03 26.33 -0.65
CA ILE A 191 -16.91 25.51 -1.12
C ILE A 191 -17.33 24.03 -1.16
N LYS A 192 -17.90 23.51 -0.08
CA LYS A 192 -18.40 22.12 -0.02
C LYS A 192 -19.49 21.87 -1.06
N HIS A 193 -20.40 22.79 -1.25
CA HIS A 193 -21.48 22.66 -2.24
C HIS A 193 -20.92 22.59 -3.67
N ARG A 194 -20.00 23.50 -4.06
CA ARG A 194 -19.34 23.46 -5.37
C ARG A 194 -18.58 22.15 -5.57
N THR A 195 -17.81 21.70 -4.59
CA THR A 195 -17.09 20.43 -4.65
C THR A 195 -18.06 19.27 -4.80
N ARG A 196 -19.18 19.25 -4.07
CA ARG A 196 -20.21 18.20 -4.16
C ARG A 196 -20.83 18.13 -5.56
N THR A 197 -21.17 19.28 -6.15
CA THR A 197 -21.74 19.34 -7.50
C THR A 197 -20.76 18.80 -8.55
N ALA A 198 -19.48 19.20 -8.49
CA ALA A 198 -18.45 18.69 -9.38
C ALA A 198 -18.24 17.16 -9.21
N LEU A 199 -18.21 16.69 -7.95
CA LEU A 199 -18.07 15.27 -7.66
C LEU A 199 -19.27 14.43 -8.11
N HIS A 200 -20.46 15.00 -8.10
CA HIS A 200 -21.65 14.31 -8.62
C HIS A 200 -21.51 14.04 -10.12
N GLN A 201 -21.01 15.00 -10.90
CA GLN A 201 -20.71 14.81 -12.32
C GLN A 201 -19.65 13.73 -12.53
N VAL A 202 -18.54 13.78 -11.78
CA VAL A 202 -17.48 12.77 -11.83
C VAL A 202 -18.03 11.38 -11.50
N ALA A 203 -18.86 11.27 -10.46
CA ALA A 203 -19.50 10.00 -10.08
C ALA A 203 -20.40 9.46 -11.18
N GLN A 204 -21.21 10.31 -11.83
CA GLN A 204 -22.05 9.91 -12.95
C GLN A 204 -21.23 9.42 -14.15
N ASP A 205 -20.15 10.11 -14.50
CA ASP A 205 -19.28 9.69 -15.61
C ASP A 205 -18.59 8.36 -15.32
N LEU A 206 -18.14 8.16 -14.08
CA LEU A 206 -17.55 6.91 -13.63
C LEU A 206 -18.57 5.74 -13.68
N LEU A 207 -19.82 5.98 -13.23
CA LEU A 207 -20.88 4.98 -13.25
C LEU A 207 -21.34 4.67 -14.68
N LYS A 208 -21.40 5.66 -15.58
CA LYS A 208 -21.68 5.39 -17.01
C LYS A 208 -20.67 4.43 -17.62
N ILE A 209 -19.38 4.63 -17.35
CA ILE A 209 -18.33 3.72 -17.81
C ILE A 209 -18.54 2.31 -17.22
N GLN A 210 -18.88 2.23 -15.93
CA GLN A 210 -19.16 0.96 -15.27
C GLN A 210 -20.44 0.29 -15.81
N ALA A 211 -21.53 1.05 -16.01
CA ALA A 211 -22.77 0.54 -16.59
C ALA A 211 -22.57 0.02 -18.01
N GLN A 212 -21.81 0.75 -18.85
CA GLN A 212 -21.44 0.28 -20.18
C GLN A 212 -20.67 -1.05 -20.13
N ARG A 213 -19.79 -1.24 -19.13
CA ARG A 213 -19.04 -2.49 -18.94
C ARG A 213 -19.92 -3.62 -18.39
N SER A 214 -20.81 -3.33 -17.44
CA SER A 214 -21.72 -4.34 -16.87
C SER A 214 -22.75 -4.87 -17.89
N THR A 215 -23.05 -4.10 -18.93
CA THR A 215 -23.90 -4.55 -20.05
C THR A 215 -23.13 -5.34 -21.12
N MET A 216 -21.80 -5.26 -21.13
CA MET A 216 -20.96 -6.06 -22.02
C MET A 216 -20.88 -7.49 -21.51
N LYS A 217 -21.20 -8.46 -22.35
CA LYS A 217 -20.96 -9.87 -22.07
C LYS A 217 -19.45 -10.13 -22.19
N GLY A 218 -18.78 -10.28 -21.05
CA GLY A 218 -17.42 -10.77 -20.96
C GLY A 218 -17.36 -12.29 -21.15
N LEU A 219 -16.15 -12.82 -21.11
CA LEU A 219 -15.92 -14.25 -21.14
C LEU A 219 -15.93 -14.76 -19.68
N ALA A 220 -16.86 -15.62 -19.33
CA ALA A 220 -16.81 -16.33 -18.06
C ALA A 220 -15.86 -17.53 -18.20
N PHE A 221 -14.73 -17.48 -17.52
CA PHE A 221 -13.80 -18.60 -17.47
C PHE A 221 -14.39 -19.77 -16.64
N PRO A 222 -14.04 -21.02 -16.98
CA PRO A 222 -14.52 -22.17 -16.22
C PRO A 222 -13.94 -22.19 -14.80
N LYS A 223 -14.58 -22.94 -13.91
CA LYS A 223 -14.03 -23.25 -12.58
C LYS A 223 -12.68 -23.97 -12.68
N ASP A 224 -11.91 -23.93 -11.59
CA ASP A 224 -10.57 -24.49 -11.56
C ASP A 224 -10.52 -25.96 -11.97
N THR A 225 -9.71 -26.25 -12.99
CA THR A 225 -9.42 -27.59 -13.47
C THR A 225 -8.48 -28.34 -12.52
N ALA A 226 -8.31 -29.63 -12.72
CA ALA A 226 -7.31 -30.43 -11.99
C ALA A 226 -5.89 -29.87 -12.20
N TRP A 227 -5.56 -29.42 -13.40
CA TRP A 227 -4.27 -28.80 -13.73
C TRP A 227 -4.06 -27.45 -13.01
N GLN A 228 -5.11 -26.62 -12.89
CA GLN A 228 -5.04 -25.39 -12.11
C GLN A 228 -4.66 -25.67 -10.65
N LYS A 229 -5.34 -26.65 -10.05
CA LYS A 229 -5.06 -27.05 -8.65
C LYS A 229 -3.63 -27.62 -8.48
N GLN A 230 -3.14 -28.37 -9.47
CA GLN A 230 -1.78 -28.89 -9.47
C GLN A 230 -0.76 -27.76 -9.61
N PHE A 231 -0.95 -26.82 -10.56
CA PHE A 231 -0.11 -25.65 -10.74
C PHE A 231 0.02 -24.81 -9.46
N GLU A 232 -1.10 -24.63 -8.75
CA GLU A 232 -1.13 -23.90 -7.49
C GLU A 232 -0.41 -24.66 -6.36
N LYS A 233 -0.57 -26.00 -6.30
CA LYS A 233 0.09 -26.85 -5.31
C LYS A 233 1.62 -26.91 -5.50
N GLU A 234 2.10 -26.74 -6.73
CA GLU A 234 3.54 -26.68 -7.05
C GLU A 234 4.20 -25.35 -6.65
N PHE A 235 3.44 -24.40 -6.07
CA PHE A 235 4.01 -23.16 -5.52
C PHE A 235 4.89 -23.47 -4.30
N PRO A 236 6.19 -23.08 -4.30
CA PRO A 236 7.15 -23.53 -3.30
C PRO A 236 7.05 -22.80 -1.95
N PHE A 237 6.08 -21.90 -1.78
CA PHE A 237 5.90 -21.10 -0.56
C PHE A 237 4.46 -21.24 -0.05
N GLU A 238 4.25 -20.95 1.23
CA GLU A 238 2.91 -20.80 1.79
C GLU A 238 2.32 -19.44 1.42
N GLU A 239 1.06 -19.44 0.96
CA GLU A 239 0.37 -18.19 0.65
C GLU A 239 0.00 -17.45 1.93
N THR A 240 0.26 -16.15 1.93
CA THR A 240 -0.22 -15.27 3.00
C THR A 240 -1.75 -15.08 2.93
N PRO A 241 -2.42 -14.72 4.04
CA PRO A 241 -3.86 -14.45 4.03
C PRO A 241 -4.28 -13.41 2.97
N GLY A 242 -3.47 -12.37 2.77
CA GLY A 242 -3.72 -11.36 1.74
C GLY A 242 -3.60 -11.90 0.31
N GLN A 243 -2.64 -12.80 0.06
CA GLN A 243 -2.49 -13.47 -1.23
C GLN A 243 -3.68 -14.40 -1.52
N LYS A 244 -4.10 -15.24 -0.55
CA LYS A 244 -5.26 -16.14 -0.69
C LYS A 244 -6.51 -15.36 -1.05
N ARG A 245 -6.80 -14.30 -0.30
CA ARG A 245 -7.94 -13.41 -0.58
C ARG A 245 -7.88 -12.81 -1.98
N ALA A 246 -6.73 -12.28 -2.39
CA ALA A 246 -6.56 -11.68 -3.71
C ALA A 246 -6.72 -12.70 -4.85
N ILE A 247 -6.21 -13.92 -4.69
CA ILE A 247 -6.38 -15.03 -5.65
C ILE A 247 -7.85 -15.38 -5.81
N GLU A 248 -8.59 -15.51 -4.70
CA GLU A 248 -10.02 -15.84 -4.71
C GLU A 248 -10.85 -14.72 -5.38
N GLU A 249 -10.53 -13.46 -5.10
CA GLU A 249 -11.19 -12.31 -5.72
C GLU A 249 -10.97 -12.25 -7.23
N VAL A 250 -9.72 -12.43 -7.68
CA VAL A 250 -9.38 -12.46 -9.12
C VAL A 250 -10.11 -13.62 -9.82
N LYS A 251 -10.08 -14.83 -9.25
CA LYS A 251 -10.76 -16.00 -9.83
C LYS A 251 -12.28 -15.79 -9.92
N ARG A 252 -12.89 -15.21 -8.89
CA ARG A 252 -14.32 -14.89 -8.87
C ARG A 252 -14.70 -13.94 -9.99
N ASP A 253 -13.91 -12.91 -10.23
CA ASP A 253 -14.16 -11.97 -11.32
C ASP A 253 -14.02 -12.66 -12.68
N MET A 254 -12.96 -13.44 -12.89
CA MET A 254 -12.76 -14.19 -14.13
C MET A 254 -13.88 -15.21 -14.41
N GLU A 255 -14.52 -15.75 -13.37
CA GLU A 255 -15.65 -16.66 -13.49
C GLU A 255 -17.00 -15.95 -13.67
N SER A 256 -17.02 -14.62 -13.56
CA SER A 256 -18.22 -13.82 -13.79
C SER A 256 -18.48 -13.58 -15.27
N THR A 257 -19.71 -13.22 -15.62
CA THR A 257 -20.11 -12.91 -17.00
C THR A 257 -19.71 -11.52 -17.47
N GLY A 258 -19.24 -10.66 -16.58
CA GLY A 258 -18.73 -9.32 -16.89
C GLY A 258 -17.22 -9.31 -17.06
N PRO A 259 -16.65 -8.47 -17.97
CA PRO A 259 -15.21 -8.40 -18.15
C PRO A 259 -14.53 -7.84 -16.89
N MET A 260 -13.54 -8.57 -16.35
CA MET A 260 -12.75 -8.13 -15.20
C MET A 260 -11.93 -6.87 -15.51
N ASP A 261 -11.91 -5.90 -14.61
CA ASP A 261 -10.89 -4.83 -14.55
C ASP A 261 -10.48 -4.62 -13.10
N ARG A 262 -9.54 -5.44 -12.67
CA ARG A 262 -9.12 -5.46 -11.28
C ARG A 262 -7.72 -4.86 -11.11
N LEU A 263 -7.57 -4.03 -10.09
CA LEU A 263 -6.28 -3.51 -9.65
C LEU A 263 -5.79 -4.31 -8.44
N LEU A 264 -4.65 -4.97 -8.58
CA LEU A 264 -3.97 -5.69 -7.50
C LEU A 264 -2.86 -4.81 -6.91
N CYS A 265 -3.09 -4.30 -5.73
CA CYS A 265 -2.14 -3.50 -4.95
C CYS A 265 -1.41 -4.37 -3.94
N GLY A 266 -0.14 -4.08 -3.72
CA GLY A 266 0.65 -4.72 -2.66
C GLY A 266 2.09 -4.25 -2.69
N ASP A 267 2.75 -4.26 -1.56
CA ASP A 267 4.14 -3.84 -1.47
C ASP A 267 5.07 -4.66 -2.37
N VAL A 268 6.27 -4.11 -2.58
CA VAL A 268 7.31 -4.81 -3.34
C VAL A 268 7.65 -6.13 -2.65
N GLY A 269 7.61 -7.25 -3.40
CA GLY A 269 7.91 -8.59 -2.87
C GLY A 269 6.76 -9.26 -2.09
N TYR A 270 5.52 -8.76 -2.18
CA TYR A 270 4.33 -9.37 -1.55
C TYR A 270 3.66 -10.45 -2.41
N GLY A 271 4.28 -10.86 -3.53
CA GLY A 271 3.81 -11.97 -4.35
C GLY A 271 2.70 -11.63 -5.34
N LYS A 272 2.54 -10.36 -5.74
CA LYS A 272 1.60 -9.94 -6.81
C LYS A 272 1.76 -10.77 -8.08
N THR A 273 2.99 -11.09 -8.45
CA THR A 273 3.33 -11.88 -9.64
C THR A 273 2.74 -13.28 -9.59
N GLU A 274 2.72 -13.94 -8.41
CA GLU A 274 2.11 -15.27 -8.27
C GLU A 274 0.60 -15.22 -8.52
N VAL A 275 -0.10 -14.21 -8.01
CA VAL A 275 -1.53 -14.00 -8.30
C VAL A 275 -1.76 -13.84 -9.79
N ALA A 276 -0.93 -13.05 -10.46
CA ALA A 276 -0.99 -12.83 -11.89
C ALA A 276 -0.71 -14.12 -12.71
N MET A 277 0.26 -14.93 -12.30
CA MET A 277 0.57 -16.21 -12.95
C MET A 277 -0.57 -17.22 -12.82
N ARG A 278 -1.24 -17.29 -11.67
CA ARG A 278 -2.44 -18.13 -11.48
C ARG A 278 -3.59 -17.68 -12.36
N ALA A 279 -3.80 -16.37 -12.49
CA ALA A 279 -4.79 -15.82 -13.41
C ALA A 279 -4.46 -16.15 -14.88
N ALA A 280 -3.18 -15.99 -15.27
CA ALA A 280 -2.72 -16.37 -16.60
C ALA A 280 -2.95 -17.85 -16.91
N PHE A 281 -2.58 -18.73 -15.98
CA PHE A 281 -2.78 -20.17 -16.13
C PHE A 281 -4.27 -20.53 -16.24
N LYS A 282 -5.13 -19.90 -15.43
CA LYS A 282 -6.58 -20.07 -15.49
C LYS A 282 -7.15 -19.67 -16.85
N ALA A 283 -6.69 -18.57 -17.42
CA ALA A 283 -7.11 -18.11 -18.74
C ALA A 283 -6.71 -19.09 -19.85
N VAL A 284 -5.48 -19.63 -19.80
CA VAL A 284 -5.01 -20.67 -20.74
C VAL A 284 -5.82 -21.96 -20.60
N MET A 285 -6.12 -22.40 -19.36
CA MET A 285 -6.98 -23.56 -19.13
C MET A 285 -8.41 -23.34 -19.64
N GLY A 286 -8.86 -22.11 -19.78
CA GLY A 286 -10.09 -21.71 -20.45
C GLY A 286 -9.98 -21.58 -21.97
N GLY A 287 -8.85 -21.97 -22.58
CA GLY A 287 -8.62 -21.93 -24.02
C GLY A 287 -8.35 -20.55 -24.59
N LYS A 288 -7.91 -19.58 -23.76
CA LYS A 288 -7.65 -18.19 -24.17
C LYS A 288 -6.17 -17.83 -24.09
N GLN A 289 -5.76 -16.90 -24.96
CA GLN A 289 -4.43 -16.32 -24.95
C GLN A 289 -4.32 -15.24 -23.88
N VAL A 290 -3.09 -15.07 -23.36
CA VAL A 290 -2.76 -14.09 -22.33
C VAL A 290 -1.63 -13.17 -22.80
N ALA A 291 -1.83 -11.85 -22.65
CA ALA A 291 -0.81 -10.84 -22.84
C ALA A 291 -0.33 -10.30 -21.49
N PHE A 292 0.94 -10.51 -21.14
CA PHE A 292 1.54 -10.01 -19.90
C PHE A 292 2.50 -8.84 -20.24
N LEU A 293 2.04 -7.62 -19.97
CA LEU A 293 2.79 -6.41 -20.24
C LEU A 293 3.59 -5.98 -19.02
N VAL A 294 4.86 -5.67 -19.25
CA VAL A 294 5.79 -5.18 -18.22
C VAL A 294 6.56 -3.96 -18.73
N PRO A 295 7.03 -3.06 -17.83
CA PRO A 295 7.65 -1.80 -18.24
C PRO A 295 9.04 -1.95 -18.87
N THR A 296 9.79 -2.99 -18.52
CA THR A 296 11.19 -3.17 -18.96
C THR A 296 11.45 -4.55 -19.55
N THR A 297 12.45 -4.63 -20.42
CA THR A 297 12.87 -5.87 -21.08
C THR A 297 13.42 -6.91 -20.09
N ILE A 298 14.17 -6.45 -19.10
CA ILE A 298 14.75 -7.33 -18.07
C ILE A 298 13.64 -7.97 -17.23
N LEU A 299 12.63 -7.20 -16.86
CA LEU A 299 11.49 -7.74 -16.11
C LEU A 299 10.67 -8.72 -16.97
N ALA A 300 10.53 -8.44 -18.27
CA ALA A 300 9.89 -9.37 -19.21
C ALA A 300 10.63 -10.72 -19.25
N GLU A 301 11.94 -10.70 -19.30
CA GLU A 301 12.76 -11.91 -19.29
C GLU A 301 12.64 -12.68 -17.96
N GLN A 302 12.66 -11.99 -16.83
CA GLN A 302 12.47 -12.65 -15.52
C GLN A 302 11.11 -13.33 -15.39
N HIS A 303 10.04 -12.64 -15.77
CA HIS A 303 8.70 -13.24 -15.75
C HIS A 303 8.57 -14.40 -16.75
N TYR A 304 9.20 -14.29 -17.92
CA TYR A 304 9.25 -15.35 -18.90
C TYR A 304 9.93 -16.61 -18.36
N ILE A 305 11.13 -16.46 -17.79
CA ILE A 305 11.87 -17.58 -17.21
C ILE A 305 11.07 -18.22 -16.07
N LEU A 306 10.51 -17.38 -15.18
CA LEU A 306 9.75 -17.86 -14.03
C LEU A 306 8.47 -18.60 -14.46
N LEU A 307 7.68 -18.04 -15.39
CA LEU A 307 6.45 -18.68 -15.85
C LEU A 307 6.76 -19.94 -16.65
N LYS A 308 7.78 -19.92 -17.49
CA LYS A 308 8.21 -21.09 -18.26
C LYS A 308 8.65 -22.25 -17.36
N GLU A 309 9.37 -21.95 -16.27
CA GLU A 309 9.75 -22.96 -15.27
C GLU A 309 8.53 -23.51 -14.53
N ARG A 310 7.62 -22.64 -14.12
CA ARG A 310 6.37 -23.03 -13.46
C ARG A 310 5.44 -23.83 -14.36
N ALA A 311 5.42 -23.52 -15.66
CA ALA A 311 4.57 -24.19 -16.63
C ALA A 311 5.18 -25.43 -17.29
N LYS A 312 6.42 -25.81 -16.96
CA LYS A 312 7.16 -26.89 -17.66
C LYS A 312 6.47 -28.26 -17.64
N ASN A 313 5.65 -28.54 -16.63
CA ASN A 313 4.91 -29.79 -16.48
C ASN A 313 3.53 -29.75 -17.12
N PHE A 314 3.17 -28.66 -17.79
CA PHE A 314 1.85 -28.42 -18.36
C PHE A 314 1.97 -28.11 -19.86
N PRO A 315 0.94 -28.42 -20.67
CA PRO A 315 0.93 -28.12 -22.10
C PRO A 315 0.62 -26.63 -22.32
N VAL A 316 1.47 -25.73 -21.87
CA VAL A 316 1.34 -24.28 -21.98
C VAL A 316 2.57 -23.71 -22.69
N THR A 317 2.32 -23.04 -23.80
CA THR A 317 3.38 -22.40 -24.59
C THR A 317 3.54 -20.94 -24.15
N VAL A 318 4.72 -20.62 -23.59
CA VAL A 318 5.07 -19.28 -23.13
C VAL A 318 6.13 -18.69 -24.06
N GLU A 319 5.89 -17.50 -24.57
CA GLU A 319 6.81 -16.78 -25.45
C GLU A 319 7.17 -15.39 -24.89
N LEU A 320 8.36 -14.92 -25.24
CA LEU A 320 8.85 -13.60 -24.90
C LEU A 320 8.73 -12.70 -26.14
N LEU A 321 8.30 -11.43 -25.96
CA LEU A 321 8.33 -10.42 -27.02
C LEU A 321 8.96 -9.13 -26.51
N SER A 322 10.26 -9.00 -26.70
CA SER A 322 11.03 -7.85 -26.23
C SER A 322 12.05 -7.39 -27.26
N ARG A 323 12.73 -6.28 -26.96
CA ARG A 323 13.82 -5.78 -27.81
C ARG A 323 15.07 -6.68 -27.82
N PHE A 324 15.19 -7.62 -26.88
CA PHE A 324 16.29 -8.57 -26.81
C PHE A 324 16.22 -9.65 -27.90
N GLN A 325 15.06 -9.79 -28.54
CA GLN A 325 14.89 -10.74 -29.63
C GLN A 325 15.21 -10.09 -30.98
N THR A 326 15.78 -10.89 -31.88
CA THR A 326 16.01 -10.47 -33.25
C THR A 326 14.70 -10.17 -33.98
N PRO A 327 14.71 -9.33 -35.02
CA PRO A 327 13.49 -9.06 -35.82
C PRO A 327 12.86 -10.33 -36.41
N LYS A 328 13.65 -11.37 -36.69
CA LYS A 328 13.17 -12.67 -37.15
C LYS A 328 12.38 -13.41 -36.09
N GLU A 329 12.91 -13.46 -34.87
CA GLU A 329 12.25 -14.09 -33.71
C GLU A 329 10.96 -13.34 -33.34
N GLN A 330 10.99 -11.99 -33.31
CA GLN A 330 9.79 -11.19 -33.05
C GLN A 330 8.67 -11.46 -34.06
N LYS A 331 9.03 -11.61 -35.37
CA LYS A 331 8.07 -11.96 -36.41
C LYS A 331 7.52 -13.38 -36.22
N ALA A 332 8.35 -14.33 -35.79
CA ALA A 332 7.92 -15.69 -35.48
C ALA A 332 6.89 -15.73 -34.35
N VAL A 333 7.17 -15.00 -33.24
CA VAL A 333 6.24 -14.87 -32.11
C VAL A 333 4.95 -14.15 -32.53
N ALA A 334 5.03 -13.09 -33.33
CA ALA A 334 3.83 -12.40 -33.84
C ALA A 334 2.95 -13.34 -34.69
N ARG A 335 3.57 -14.20 -35.50
CA ARG A 335 2.86 -15.20 -36.31
C ARG A 335 2.20 -16.27 -35.41
N SER A 336 2.93 -16.85 -34.47
CA SER A 336 2.41 -17.88 -33.55
C SER A 336 1.23 -17.38 -32.69
N LEU A 337 1.25 -16.09 -32.30
CA LEU A 337 0.11 -15.44 -31.63
C LEU A 337 -1.12 -15.37 -32.54
N GLY A 338 -0.96 -14.97 -33.81
CA GLY A 338 -2.05 -14.91 -34.79
C GLY A 338 -2.59 -16.28 -35.18
N GLU A 339 -1.77 -17.32 -35.16
CA GLU A 339 -2.14 -18.72 -35.39
C GLU A 339 -2.79 -19.38 -34.16
N GLY A 340 -2.54 -18.83 -32.94
CA GLY A 340 -3.03 -19.36 -31.68
C GLY A 340 -2.21 -20.53 -31.12
N SER A 341 -0.96 -20.68 -31.55
CA SER A 341 -0.03 -21.69 -31.04
C SER A 341 0.79 -21.20 -29.82
N THR A 342 0.72 -19.93 -29.49
CA THR A 342 1.27 -19.35 -28.25
C THR A 342 0.14 -19.03 -27.30
N ASP A 343 0.19 -19.56 -26.06
CA ASP A 343 -0.82 -19.35 -25.03
C ASP A 343 -0.57 -18.09 -24.22
N VAL A 344 0.67 -17.86 -23.79
CA VAL A 344 1.06 -16.69 -23.00
C VAL A 344 2.22 -15.98 -23.68
N VAL A 345 2.06 -14.69 -23.90
CA VAL A 345 3.17 -13.84 -24.33
C VAL A 345 3.49 -12.81 -23.27
N ILE A 346 4.76 -12.75 -22.87
CA ILE A 346 5.28 -11.76 -21.94
C ILE A 346 6.13 -10.76 -22.72
N GLY A 347 5.89 -9.45 -22.52
CA GLY A 347 6.67 -8.48 -23.25
C GLY A 347 6.46 -7.05 -22.77
N THR A 348 7.18 -6.14 -23.44
CA THR A 348 7.11 -4.70 -23.17
C THR A 348 6.04 -4.03 -24.05
N HIS A 349 6.10 -2.70 -24.17
CA HIS A 349 5.22 -1.91 -25.06
C HIS A 349 5.21 -2.42 -26.51
N ARG A 350 6.13 -3.28 -26.93
CA ARG A 350 6.13 -3.95 -28.26
C ARG A 350 4.86 -4.79 -28.47
N LEU A 351 4.29 -5.37 -27.41
CA LEU A 351 3.00 -6.09 -27.45
C LEU A 351 1.82 -5.20 -27.90
N LEU A 352 1.94 -3.89 -27.73
CA LEU A 352 0.93 -2.91 -28.12
C LEU A 352 1.10 -2.42 -29.57
N SER A 353 2.03 -2.95 -30.35
CA SER A 353 2.25 -2.55 -31.73
C SER A 353 1.13 -3.08 -32.65
N LYS A 354 0.87 -2.37 -33.74
CA LYS A 354 -0.27 -2.68 -34.64
C LYS A 354 -0.15 -4.02 -35.38
N ASP A 355 1.06 -4.51 -35.54
CA ASP A 355 1.36 -5.78 -36.22
C ASP A 355 1.19 -7.02 -35.33
N ILE A 356 0.97 -6.83 -34.02
CA ILE A 356 0.66 -7.91 -33.09
C ILE A 356 -0.85 -8.12 -33.07
N GLN A 357 -1.25 -9.32 -33.51
CA GLN A 357 -2.62 -9.77 -33.52
C GLN A 357 -2.72 -11.06 -32.72
N PHE A 358 -3.73 -11.16 -31.87
CA PHE A 358 -4.06 -12.37 -31.12
C PHE A 358 -5.23 -13.08 -31.80
N LYS A 359 -5.19 -14.40 -31.85
CA LYS A 359 -6.30 -15.19 -32.35
C LYS A 359 -7.49 -15.15 -31.40
N ASP A 360 -7.23 -15.29 -30.10
CA ASP A 360 -8.28 -15.35 -29.08
C ASP A 360 -7.76 -14.86 -27.71
N LEU A 361 -7.53 -13.55 -27.60
CA LEU A 361 -7.07 -12.92 -26.36
C LEU A 361 -8.18 -12.87 -25.32
N GLY A 362 -7.96 -13.45 -24.13
CA GLY A 362 -8.91 -13.46 -23.02
C GLY A 362 -8.46 -12.66 -21.79
N LEU A 363 -7.14 -12.52 -21.57
CA LEU A 363 -6.63 -11.83 -20.40
C LEU A 363 -5.43 -10.93 -20.75
N VAL A 364 -5.45 -9.71 -20.23
CA VAL A 364 -4.31 -8.77 -20.26
C VAL A 364 -3.85 -8.51 -18.84
N ILE A 365 -2.59 -8.83 -18.55
CA ILE A 365 -1.94 -8.51 -17.27
C ILE A 365 -1.00 -7.33 -17.52
N ILE A 366 -1.08 -6.30 -16.68
CA ILE A 366 -0.27 -5.07 -16.81
C ILE A 366 0.47 -4.85 -15.49
N ASP A 367 1.80 -4.92 -15.53
CA ASP A 367 2.61 -4.58 -14.37
C ASP A 367 3.05 -3.11 -14.43
N GLU A 368 2.91 -2.39 -13.31
CA GLU A 368 3.31 -0.98 -13.14
C GLU A 368 2.77 -0.06 -14.27
N GLU A 369 1.46 -0.06 -14.50
CA GLU A 369 0.78 0.70 -15.57
C GLU A 369 1.20 2.18 -15.65
N GLN A 370 1.53 2.81 -14.52
CA GLN A 370 1.94 4.22 -14.47
C GLN A 370 3.22 4.51 -15.26
N ARG A 371 4.03 3.50 -15.55
CA ARG A 371 5.28 3.62 -16.32
C ARG A 371 5.07 3.61 -17.83
N PHE A 372 3.86 3.31 -18.30
CA PHE A 372 3.54 3.35 -19.73
C PHE A 372 3.16 4.76 -20.19
N GLY A 373 3.63 5.14 -21.37
CA GLY A 373 3.34 6.45 -21.98
C GLY A 373 1.87 6.60 -22.40
N VAL A 374 1.43 7.83 -22.62
CA VAL A 374 0.02 8.20 -22.92
C VAL A 374 -0.56 7.40 -24.09
N ARG A 375 0.15 7.27 -25.21
CA ARG A 375 -0.31 6.49 -26.40
C ARG A 375 -0.56 5.01 -26.09
N HIS A 376 0.28 4.42 -25.23
CA HIS A 376 0.13 3.05 -24.82
C HIS A 376 -1.10 2.87 -23.91
N LYS A 377 -1.36 3.84 -23.03
CA LYS A 377 -2.55 3.84 -22.16
C LYS A 377 -3.86 3.92 -22.96
N GLU A 378 -3.89 4.67 -24.05
CA GLU A 378 -5.08 4.72 -24.92
C GLU A 378 -5.38 3.36 -25.56
N ARG A 379 -4.35 2.66 -26.05
CA ARG A 379 -4.53 1.32 -26.60
C ARG A 379 -4.94 0.30 -25.55
N LEU A 380 -4.38 0.39 -24.35
CA LEU A 380 -4.80 -0.42 -23.22
C LEU A 380 -6.27 -0.18 -22.84
N LYS A 381 -6.75 1.08 -22.92
CA LYS A 381 -8.18 1.37 -22.71
C LYS A 381 -9.08 0.66 -23.73
N GLN A 382 -8.68 0.61 -25.01
CA GLN A 382 -9.44 -0.12 -26.03
C GLN A 382 -9.48 -1.62 -25.75
N MET A 383 -8.37 -2.23 -25.33
CA MET A 383 -8.33 -3.65 -24.96
C MET A 383 -9.21 -3.96 -23.74
N ARG A 384 -9.29 -3.06 -22.77
CA ARG A 384 -10.10 -3.20 -21.55
C ARG A 384 -11.61 -3.39 -21.80
N THR A 385 -12.10 -2.99 -22.95
CA THR A 385 -13.54 -3.13 -23.26
C THR A 385 -13.92 -4.53 -23.75
N GLN A 386 -12.96 -5.38 -24.10
CA GLN A 386 -13.21 -6.65 -24.77
C GLN A 386 -12.67 -7.86 -24.01
N VAL A 387 -11.70 -7.69 -23.13
CA VAL A 387 -10.99 -8.77 -22.43
C VAL A 387 -10.84 -8.45 -20.95
N ASP A 388 -10.59 -9.47 -20.15
CA ASP A 388 -10.25 -9.31 -18.74
C ASP A 388 -8.91 -8.59 -18.58
N VAL A 389 -8.86 -7.69 -17.60
CA VAL A 389 -7.64 -6.93 -17.29
C VAL A 389 -7.30 -7.01 -15.82
N LEU A 390 -6.08 -7.46 -15.54
CA LEU A 390 -5.49 -7.47 -14.21
C LEU A 390 -4.29 -6.52 -14.19
N THR A 391 -4.39 -5.43 -13.43
CA THR A 391 -3.29 -4.46 -13.28
C THR A 391 -2.59 -4.68 -11.94
N LEU A 392 -1.25 -4.77 -11.96
CA LEU A 392 -0.43 -4.90 -10.77
C LEU A 392 0.23 -3.55 -10.46
N THR A 393 0.29 -3.19 -9.19
CA THR A 393 1.05 -2.00 -8.74
C THR A 393 1.72 -2.21 -7.40
N ALA A 394 2.98 -1.75 -7.29
CA ALA A 394 3.72 -1.71 -6.03
C ALA A 394 3.58 -0.36 -5.31
N THR A 395 2.97 0.65 -5.96
CA THR A 395 2.63 1.91 -5.31
C THR A 395 1.29 1.76 -4.61
N PRO A 396 1.23 1.74 -3.28
CA PRO A 396 -0.03 1.62 -2.57
C PRO A 396 -0.89 2.87 -2.83
N ILE A 397 -2.17 2.64 -3.05
CA ILE A 397 -3.17 3.72 -3.16
C ILE A 397 -3.64 4.04 -1.75
N PRO A 398 -3.72 5.30 -1.35
CA PRO A 398 -4.26 5.67 -0.05
C PRO A 398 -5.62 5.02 0.22
N ARG A 399 -5.81 4.46 1.42
CA ARG A 399 -7.03 3.71 1.78
C ARG A 399 -8.30 4.54 1.56
N THR A 400 -8.23 5.82 1.84
CA THR A 400 -9.31 6.79 1.60
C THR A 400 -9.68 6.91 0.12
N LEU A 401 -8.67 6.93 -0.77
CA LEU A 401 -8.91 6.93 -2.21
C LEU A 401 -9.40 5.57 -2.70
N HIS A 402 -8.85 4.47 -2.16
CA HIS A 402 -9.37 3.12 -2.40
C HIS A 402 -10.87 3.05 -2.06
N MET A 403 -11.25 3.49 -0.86
CA MET A 403 -12.65 3.48 -0.40
C MET A 403 -13.54 4.41 -1.23
N ALA A 404 -13.00 5.51 -1.77
CA ALA A 404 -13.75 6.41 -2.65
C ALA A 404 -13.98 5.84 -4.05
N LEU A 405 -13.04 5.00 -4.53
CA LEU A 405 -13.13 4.34 -5.84
C LEU A 405 -13.81 2.96 -5.78
N LEU A 406 -14.16 2.49 -4.58
CA LEU A 406 -14.91 1.24 -4.42
C LEU A 406 -16.21 1.27 -5.22
N GLY A 407 -16.28 0.36 -6.20
CA GLY A 407 -17.42 0.25 -7.09
C GLY A 407 -17.30 0.99 -8.42
N VAL A 408 -16.16 1.63 -8.67
CA VAL A 408 -15.78 2.16 -9.98
C VAL A 408 -14.77 1.22 -10.64
N ARG A 409 -13.86 0.65 -9.86
CA ARG A 409 -12.89 -0.35 -10.28
C ARG A 409 -12.70 -1.37 -9.16
N ASP A 410 -12.68 -2.63 -9.51
CA ASP A 410 -12.43 -3.70 -8.54
C ASP A 410 -10.96 -3.67 -8.09
N MET A 411 -10.75 -3.84 -6.79
CA MET A 411 -9.42 -3.74 -6.20
C MET A 411 -9.19 -4.85 -5.18
N SER A 412 -7.99 -5.44 -5.24
CA SER A 412 -7.46 -6.35 -4.22
C SER A 412 -6.21 -5.78 -3.59
N VAL A 413 -6.05 -5.96 -2.29
CA VAL A 413 -4.87 -5.49 -1.55
C VAL A 413 -4.19 -6.66 -0.87
N ILE A 414 -2.90 -6.86 -1.16
CA ILE A 414 -2.04 -7.78 -0.41
C ILE A 414 -1.32 -6.96 0.66
N ASP A 415 -1.81 -7.03 1.88
CA ASP A 415 -1.35 -6.29 3.06
C ASP A 415 -0.48 -7.13 4.01
N THR A 416 -0.40 -8.44 3.78
CA THR A 416 0.36 -9.37 4.62
C THR A 416 1.71 -9.72 3.99
N PRO A 417 2.84 -9.45 4.68
CA PRO A 417 4.17 -9.80 4.19
C PRO A 417 4.39 -11.32 4.20
N PRO A 418 5.28 -11.86 3.33
CA PRO A 418 5.75 -13.22 3.45
C PRO A 418 6.49 -13.47 4.77
N GLU A 419 6.31 -14.65 5.37
CA GLU A 419 6.82 -14.98 6.72
C GLU A 419 8.35 -14.87 6.90
N ASN A 420 9.12 -15.05 5.83
CA ASN A 420 10.58 -15.08 5.89
C ASN A 420 11.25 -13.71 5.62
N ARG A 421 10.48 -12.63 5.51
CA ARG A 421 11.01 -11.31 5.20
C ARG A 421 11.31 -10.53 6.47
N LEU A 422 12.56 -10.09 6.63
CA LEU A 422 12.96 -9.19 7.70
C LEU A 422 12.78 -7.72 7.28
N PRO A 423 12.46 -6.81 8.23
CA PRO A 423 12.53 -5.37 7.99
C PRO A 423 13.93 -4.96 7.52
N ILE A 424 14.00 -4.01 6.59
CA ILE A 424 15.27 -3.51 6.06
C ILE A 424 15.77 -2.40 6.98
N GLU A 425 16.95 -2.59 7.58
CA GLU A 425 17.58 -1.52 8.35
C GLU A 425 17.93 -0.36 7.43
N THR A 426 17.38 0.80 7.74
CA THR A 426 17.43 1.97 6.86
C THR A 426 18.17 3.09 7.57
N PHE A 427 19.18 3.67 6.90
CA PHE A 427 20.00 4.75 7.42
C PHE A 427 20.01 5.93 6.47
N VAL A 428 19.74 7.13 6.99
CA VAL A 428 19.91 8.39 6.28
C VAL A 428 21.12 9.09 6.89
N MET A 429 22.16 9.34 6.09
CA MET A 429 23.41 9.88 6.62
C MET A 429 24.21 10.68 5.57
N GLU A 430 25.15 11.49 6.04
CA GLU A 430 26.09 12.17 5.14
C GLU A 430 27.00 11.18 4.41
N TYR A 431 27.37 11.53 3.18
CA TYR A 431 28.29 10.76 2.35
C TYR A 431 29.66 10.62 3.01
N HIS A 432 30.05 9.41 3.36
CA HIS A 432 31.37 9.06 3.88
C HIS A 432 31.90 7.81 3.20
N GLU A 433 33.11 7.90 2.63
CA GLU A 433 33.78 6.77 1.94
C GLU A 433 33.97 5.56 2.86
N ASN A 434 34.33 5.80 4.14
CA ASN A 434 34.51 4.73 5.12
C ASN A 434 33.22 3.93 5.37
N ILE A 435 32.06 4.59 5.38
CA ILE A 435 30.76 3.93 5.55
C ILE A 435 30.46 3.06 4.34
N ILE A 436 30.67 3.58 3.13
CA ILE A 436 30.49 2.82 1.88
C ILE A 436 31.41 1.61 1.89
N LYS A 437 32.68 1.80 2.22
CA LYS A 437 33.67 0.72 2.30
C LYS A 437 33.22 -0.37 3.26
N GLN A 438 32.86 -0.03 4.50
CA GLN A 438 32.40 -0.98 5.51
C GLN A 438 31.11 -1.70 5.08
N ALA A 439 30.15 -0.99 4.46
CA ALA A 439 28.91 -1.59 3.99
C ALA A 439 29.15 -2.62 2.89
N VAL A 440 30.01 -2.30 1.91
CA VAL A 440 30.38 -3.22 0.83
C VAL A 440 31.16 -4.41 1.35
N GLU A 441 32.23 -4.18 2.14
CA GLU A 441 33.06 -5.24 2.71
C GLU A 441 32.24 -6.22 3.58
N ARG A 442 31.32 -5.69 4.41
CA ARG A 442 30.41 -6.50 5.22
C ARG A 442 29.52 -7.39 4.35
N GLU A 443 28.99 -6.86 3.24
CA GLU A 443 28.12 -7.64 2.34
C GLU A 443 28.92 -8.74 1.63
N LEU A 444 30.12 -8.43 1.14
CA LEU A 444 30.98 -9.39 0.47
C LEU A 444 31.49 -10.49 1.41
N ALA A 445 31.78 -10.16 2.67
CA ALA A 445 32.19 -11.15 3.68
C ALA A 445 31.14 -12.24 3.90
N ARG A 446 29.86 -11.91 3.69
CA ARG A 446 28.74 -12.89 3.75
C ARG A 446 28.31 -13.42 2.38
N LYS A 447 29.15 -13.21 1.35
CA LYS A 447 28.92 -13.65 -0.04
C LYS A 447 27.66 -13.06 -0.67
N GLY A 448 27.25 -11.87 -0.24
CA GLY A 448 26.15 -11.10 -0.84
C GLY A 448 26.66 -10.17 -1.92
N GLN A 449 25.72 -9.45 -2.53
CA GLN A 449 25.97 -8.45 -3.57
C GLN A 449 25.39 -7.09 -3.16
N VAL A 450 25.87 -6.02 -3.78
CA VAL A 450 25.52 -4.64 -3.44
C VAL A 450 24.92 -3.92 -4.64
N TYR A 451 23.82 -3.19 -4.41
CA TYR A 451 23.36 -2.15 -5.31
C TYR A 451 23.90 -0.79 -4.88
N PHE A 452 24.56 -0.09 -5.81
CA PHE A 452 24.95 1.30 -5.66
C PHE A 452 24.19 2.14 -6.69
N VAL A 453 23.24 2.97 -6.25
CA VAL A 453 22.37 3.76 -7.12
C VAL A 453 22.86 5.19 -7.19
N HIS A 454 23.14 5.67 -8.42
CA HIS A 454 23.55 7.04 -8.71
C HIS A 454 22.75 7.61 -9.89
N ASN A 455 21.87 8.59 -9.62
CA ASN A 455 20.84 9.03 -10.57
C ASN A 455 21.31 10.02 -11.66
N ARG A 456 22.58 9.98 -12.07
CA ARG A 456 23.12 10.85 -13.13
C ARG A 456 24.04 10.09 -14.07
N VAL A 457 23.59 9.88 -15.30
CA VAL A 457 24.38 9.18 -16.33
C VAL A 457 25.72 9.87 -16.59
N GLN A 458 25.75 11.24 -16.64
CA GLN A 458 26.96 11.99 -16.97
C GLN A 458 28.10 11.86 -15.94
N SER A 459 27.79 11.44 -14.72
CA SER A 459 28.77 11.30 -13.64
C SER A 459 28.97 9.87 -13.15
N ILE A 460 28.24 8.90 -13.71
CA ILE A 460 28.28 7.51 -13.22
C ILE A 460 29.68 6.89 -13.37
N GLU A 461 30.37 7.19 -14.47
CA GLU A 461 31.75 6.68 -14.70
C GLU A 461 32.74 7.24 -13.65
N ARG A 462 32.62 8.51 -13.27
CA ARG A 462 33.44 9.10 -12.22
C ARG A 462 33.16 8.44 -10.85
N VAL A 463 31.90 8.09 -10.61
CA VAL A 463 31.54 7.34 -9.40
C VAL A 463 32.16 5.95 -9.44
N HIS A 464 32.10 5.27 -10.58
CA HIS A 464 32.75 3.97 -10.77
C HIS A 464 34.26 4.03 -10.50
N GLU A 465 34.99 4.96 -11.14
CA GLU A 465 36.42 5.14 -10.92
C GLU A 465 36.76 5.42 -9.44
N ARG A 466 35.94 6.24 -8.76
CA ARG A 466 36.11 6.54 -7.35
C ARG A 466 35.88 5.30 -6.47
N MET A 467 34.85 4.52 -6.76
CA MET A 467 34.59 3.27 -6.03
C MET A 467 35.67 2.23 -6.26
N GLN A 468 36.19 2.11 -7.48
CA GLN A 468 37.29 1.21 -7.81
C GLN A 468 38.59 1.55 -7.09
N LYS A 469 38.88 2.87 -6.92
CA LYS A 469 40.01 3.33 -6.09
C LYS A 469 39.81 3.04 -4.60
N LEU A 470 38.58 3.21 -4.11
CA LEU A 470 38.24 2.98 -2.71
C LEU A 470 38.26 1.49 -2.33
N LEU A 471 37.89 0.63 -3.25
CA LEU A 471 37.68 -0.81 -3.07
C LEU A 471 38.32 -1.61 -4.22
N PRO A 472 39.65 -1.65 -4.35
CA PRO A 472 40.34 -2.22 -5.52
C PRO A 472 40.12 -3.73 -5.70
N GLY A 473 39.68 -4.45 -4.66
CA GLY A 473 39.39 -5.88 -4.72
C GLY A 473 37.95 -6.24 -5.10
N VAL A 474 37.07 -5.26 -5.36
CA VAL A 474 35.65 -5.46 -5.65
C VAL A 474 35.43 -5.41 -7.15
N ARG A 475 34.64 -6.36 -7.68
CA ARG A 475 34.26 -6.42 -9.08
C ARG A 475 33.01 -5.55 -9.30
N PHE A 476 33.21 -4.42 -9.96
CA PHE A 476 32.13 -3.48 -10.26
C PHE A 476 31.54 -3.72 -11.65
N GLY A 477 30.22 -3.54 -11.77
CA GLY A 477 29.51 -3.39 -13.04
C GLY A 477 28.83 -2.03 -13.09
N VAL A 478 28.72 -1.42 -14.28
CA VAL A 478 28.02 -0.16 -14.49
C VAL A 478 26.84 -0.39 -15.41
N MET A 479 25.66 0.21 -15.06
CA MET A 479 24.45 0.06 -15.85
C MET A 479 23.63 1.35 -15.85
N HIS A 480 23.32 1.90 -17.05
CA HIS A 480 22.50 3.11 -17.18
C HIS A 480 21.70 3.13 -18.50
N GLY A 481 20.63 3.94 -18.56
CA GLY A 481 19.65 3.94 -19.64
C GLY A 481 20.13 4.35 -21.03
N GLN A 482 21.35 4.90 -21.17
CA GLN A 482 21.95 5.26 -22.45
C GLN A 482 22.88 4.16 -23.02
N MET A 483 23.09 3.07 -22.27
CA MET A 483 23.86 1.93 -22.78
C MET A 483 23.08 1.19 -23.87
N LYS A 484 23.82 0.55 -24.78
CA LYS A 484 23.22 -0.37 -25.73
C LYS A 484 22.56 -1.53 -25.00
N VAL A 485 21.47 -2.03 -25.53
CA VAL A 485 20.64 -3.07 -24.91
C VAL A 485 21.44 -4.33 -24.63
N ASP A 486 22.27 -4.75 -25.58
CA ASP A 486 23.11 -5.95 -25.45
C ASP A 486 24.10 -5.83 -24.27
N MET A 487 24.72 -4.65 -24.11
CA MET A 487 25.62 -4.40 -22.98
C MET A 487 24.89 -4.40 -21.63
N LEU A 488 23.66 -3.87 -21.58
CA LEU A 488 22.84 -3.93 -20.36
C LEU A 488 22.51 -5.36 -19.97
N GLU A 489 22.22 -6.20 -20.96
CA GLU A 489 21.92 -7.61 -20.77
C GLU A 489 23.14 -8.37 -20.26
N ASP A 490 24.30 -8.16 -20.84
CA ASP A 490 25.55 -8.83 -20.45
C ASP A 490 25.93 -8.48 -19.01
N VAL A 491 25.94 -7.20 -18.64
CA VAL A 491 26.22 -6.75 -17.27
C VAL A 491 25.22 -7.36 -16.28
N MET A 492 23.93 -7.41 -16.64
CA MET A 492 22.92 -8.01 -15.77
C MET A 492 23.11 -9.53 -15.63
N LYS A 493 23.44 -10.25 -16.69
CA LYS A 493 23.74 -11.69 -16.64
C LYS A 493 24.96 -11.98 -15.78
N GLU A 494 26.02 -11.18 -15.90
CA GLU A 494 27.21 -11.28 -15.07
C GLU A 494 26.90 -11.02 -13.59
N PHE A 495 26.06 -10.02 -13.31
CA PHE A 495 25.62 -9.73 -11.95
C PHE A 495 24.77 -10.87 -11.35
N LEU A 496 23.81 -11.39 -12.10
CA LEU A 496 22.99 -12.54 -11.69
C LEU A 496 23.81 -13.81 -11.42
N ARG A 497 24.91 -14.01 -12.17
CA ARG A 497 25.84 -15.13 -11.99
C ARG A 497 26.84 -14.92 -10.83
N GLY A 498 26.81 -13.77 -10.16
CA GLY A 498 27.74 -13.42 -9.09
C GLY A 498 29.16 -13.09 -9.57
N GLN A 499 29.33 -12.77 -10.85
CA GLN A 499 30.60 -12.32 -11.44
C GLN A 499 30.89 -10.84 -11.14
N ILE A 500 29.85 -10.07 -10.82
CA ILE A 500 29.92 -8.69 -10.34
C ILE A 500 29.48 -8.67 -8.88
N ASP A 501 30.23 -8.00 -8.02
CA ASP A 501 29.99 -7.89 -6.58
C ASP A 501 29.13 -6.66 -6.24
N CYS A 502 29.39 -5.54 -6.94
CA CYS A 502 28.70 -4.30 -6.75
C CYS A 502 28.23 -3.72 -8.09
N LEU A 503 26.90 -3.55 -8.25
CA LEU A 503 26.32 -2.96 -9.45
C LEU A 503 26.05 -1.46 -9.22
N ILE A 504 26.78 -0.61 -9.94
CA ILE A 504 26.56 0.84 -9.97
C ILE A 504 25.54 1.13 -11.06
N SER A 505 24.36 1.67 -10.71
CA SER A 505 23.30 1.89 -11.68
C SER A 505 22.54 3.20 -11.48
N THR A 506 21.87 3.66 -12.53
CA THR A 506 20.81 4.66 -12.41
C THR A 506 19.52 3.98 -11.92
N ASN A 507 18.38 4.69 -11.92
CA ASN A 507 17.06 4.16 -11.50
C ASN A 507 16.57 2.91 -12.24
N ILE A 508 17.36 2.31 -13.11
CA ILE A 508 16.97 1.08 -13.85
C ILE A 508 16.63 -0.06 -12.89
N VAL A 509 17.32 -0.15 -11.74
CA VAL A 509 17.09 -1.17 -10.70
C VAL A 509 15.70 -1.04 -10.05
N GLU A 510 15.08 0.14 -10.12
CA GLU A 510 13.72 0.37 -9.64
C GLU A 510 12.66 -0.46 -10.40
N SER A 511 12.98 -0.93 -11.62
CA SER A 511 12.05 -1.55 -12.55
C SER A 511 11.68 -3.01 -12.28
N GLY A 512 11.50 -3.41 -11.03
CA GLY A 512 10.91 -4.72 -10.72
C GLY A 512 11.86 -5.92 -10.64
N ILE A 513 13.15 -5.74 -10.94
CA ILE A 513 14.15 -6.81 -10.96
C ILE A 513 14.29 -7.44 -9.57
N ASP A 514 14.21 -8.77 -9.53
CA ASP A 514 14.42 -9.57 -8.33
C ASP A 514 15.79 -10.26 -8.37
N ILE A 515 16.68 -9.86 -7.46
CA ILE A 515 17.99 -10.50 -7.32
C ILE A 515 18.16 -10.93 -5.86
N PRO A 516 17.99 -12.23 -5.58
CA PRO A 516 17.97 -12.75 -4.21
C PRO A 516 19.24 -12.45 -3.40
N ASN A 517 20.40 -12.36 -4.08
CA ASN A 517 21.70 -12.22 -3.40
C ASN A 517 22.05 -10.78 -3.00
N VAL A 518 21.23 -9.78 -3.40
CA VAL A 518 21.47 -8.37 -3.05
C VAL A 518 20.79 -8.03 -1.73
N ASN A 519 21.57 -7.77 -0.68
CA ASN A 519 21.06 -7.41 0.65
C ASN A 519 21.54 -6.06 1.15
N THR A 520 22.40 -5.38 0.39
CA THR A 520 22.84 -4.01 0.70
C THR A 520 22.53 -3.09 -0.48
N LEU A 521 21.81 -2.01 -0.18
CA LEU A 521 21.50 -0.90 -1.08
C LEU A 521 22.22 0.36 -0.59
N ILE A 522 22.91 1.04 -1.49
CA ILE A 522 23.50 2.35 -1.24
C ILE A 522 22.93 3.30 -2.29
N VAL A 523 22.29 4.38 -1.87
CA VAL A 523 21.74 5.41 -2.76
C VAL A 523 22.51 6.70 -2.57
N ASP A 524 23.28 7.08 -3.57
CA ASP A 524 24.01 8.35 -3.61
C ASP A 524 23.07 9.49 -3.99
N ARG A 525 23.18 10.63 -3.32
CA ARG A 525 22.30 11.79 -3.52
C ARG A 525 20.82 11.44 -3.34
N ALA A 526 20.51 10.78 -2.24
CA ALA A 526 19.12 10.38 -1.91
C ALA A 526 18.15 11.58 -1.83
N ASP A 527 18.67 12.80 -1.57
CA ASP A 527 17.94 14.07 -1.60
C ASP A 527 17.27 14.36 -2.97
N CYS A 528 17.81 13.80 -4.05
CA CYS A 528 17.30 14.00 -5.42
C CYS A 528 16.18 13.03 -5.84
N PHE A 529 15.84 12.05 -5.00
CA PHE A 529 14.83 11.03 -5.31
C PHE A 529 13.47 11.37 -4.73
N GLY A 530 12.42 10.87 -5.35
CA GLY A 530 11.08 10.87 -4.78
C GLY A 530 10.93 9.83 -3.65
N LEU A 531 10.01 10.07 -2.72
CA LEU A 531 9.78 9.15 -1.61
C LEU A 531 9.33 7.76 -2.09
N ALA A 532 8.45 7.72 -3.10
CA ALA A 532 8.03 6.47 -3.73
C ALA A 532 9.21 5.72 -4.40
N ASP A 533 10.14 6.45 -5.05
CA ASP A 533 11.32 5.86 -5.69
C ASP A 533 12.26 5.25 -4.62
N LEU A 534 12.54 5.99 -3.54
CA LEU A 534 13.35 5.50 -2.42
C LEU A 534 12.73 4.25 -1.79
N TYR A 535 11.40 4.24 -1.62
CA TYR A 535 10.69 3.09 -1.07
C TYR A 535 10.75 1.87 -2.01
N GLN A 536 10.58 2.07 -3.31
CA GLN A 536 10.72 1.00 -4.30
C GLN A 536 12.14 0.44 -4.35
N LEU A 537 13.16 1.32 -4.35
CA LEU A 537 14.57 0.93 -4.29
C LEU A 537 14.87 0.13 -3.01
N ARG A 538 14.43 0.60 -1.84
CA ARG A 538 14.57 -0.13 -0.57
C ARG A 538 13.95 -1.53 -0.67
N GLY A 539 12.79 -1.65 -1.30
CA GLY A 539 12.12 -2.94 -1.50
C GLY A 539 12.85 -3.92 -2.42
N ARG A 540 13.95 -3.51 -3.09
CA ARG A 540 14.74 -4.38 -3.99
C ARG A 540 15.75 -5.26 -3.25
N VAL A 541 16.03 -4.99 -1.99
CA VAL A 541 16.95 -5.79 -1.16
C VAL A 541 16.17 -6.62 -0.12
N GLY A 542 16.87 -7.61 0.46
CA GLY A 542 16.29 -8.46 1.49
C GLY A 542 15.28 -9.48 0.96
N ARG A 543 15.56 -10.08 -0.19
CA ARG A 543 14.71 -11.09 -0.85
C ARG A 543 15.31 -12.50 -0.81
N PHE A 544 16.28 -12.70 0.04
CA PHE A 544 16.99 -13.97 0.14
C PHE A 544 16.10 -15.08 0.72
N LYS A 545 16.33 -16.35 0.28
CA LYS A 545 15.61 -17.53 0.80
C LYS A 545 15.90 -17.78 2.28
N GLU A 546 17.10 -17.42 2.76
CA GLU A 546 17.51 -17.48 4.16
C GLU A 546 17.24 -16.15 4.86
N LYS A 547 16.87 -16.17 6.13
CA LYS A 547 16.66 -14.95 6.95
C LYS A 547 17.98 -14.19 7.12
N ARG A 548 18.31 -13.31 6.19
CA ARG A 548 19.48 -12.41 6.27
C ARG A 548 19.02 -10.98 6.42
N GLN A 549 19.67 -10.25 7.33
CA GLN A 549 19.41 -8.82 7.51
C GLN A 549 19.86 -8.05 6.28
N ALA A 550 18.96 -7.24 5.73
CA ALA A 550 19.25 -6.32 4.63
C ALA A 550 19.41 -4.88 5.13
N TYR A 551 20.18 -4.10 4.39
CA TYR A 551 20.57 -2.73 4.75
C TYR A 551 20.34 -1.78 3.58
N ALA A 552 19.81 -0.58 3.87
CA ALA A 552 19.65 0.50 2.92
C ALA A 552 20.30 1.78 3.46
N TYR A 553 21.28 2.30 2.73
CA TYR A 553 21.98 3.54 3.04
C TYR A 553 21.55 4.62 2.07
N PHE A 554 20.90 5.66 2.57
CA PHE A 554 20.53 6.84 1.82
C PHE A 554 21.50 7.96 2.14
N LEU A 555 22.41 8.26 1.19
CA LEU A 555 23.50 9.17 1.39
C LEU A 555 23.13 10.57 0.87
N ILE A 556 23.44 11.58 1.69
CA ILE A 556 23.30 12.99 1.35
C ILE A 556 24.70 13.64 1.28
N PRO A 557 24.93 14.66 0.44
CA PRO A 557 26.23 15.32 0.38
C PRO A 557 26.59 16.00 1.71
N LYS A 558 27.86 16.06 2.01
CA LYS A 558 28.36 16.80 3.18
C LYS A 558 28.02 18.29 3.07
N ASN A 559 27.63 18.87 4.19
CA ASN A 559 27.31 20.29 4.31
C ASN A 559 26.27 20.80 3.28
N TRP A 560 25.35 19.96 2.87
CA TRP A 560 24.33 20.30 1.88
C TRP A 560 23.08 20.85 2.56
N VAL A 561 22.63 22.04 2.12
CA VAL A 561 21.33 22.58 2.54
C VAL A 561 20.25 21.91 1.68
N MET A 562 19.48 21.03 2.29
CA MET A 562 18.36 20.37 1.62
C MET A 562 17.14 21.28 1.56
N THR A 563 16.28 21.03 0.57
CA THR A 563 14.92 21.61 0.58
C THR A 563 14.10 20.95 1.68
N GLN A 564 13.14 21.67 2.25
CA GLN A 564 12.22 21.11 3.26
C GLN A 564 11.53 19.83 2.80
N ASP A 565 11.15 19.76 1.51
CA ASP A 565 10.52 18.57 0.95
C ASP A 565 11.48 17.38 0.86
N ALA A 566 12.78 17.60 0.57
CA ALA A 566 13.76 16.53 0.55
C ALA A 566 14.00 15.99 1.97
N GLU A 567 14.08 16.87 2.96
CA GLU A 567 14.22 16.51 4.37
C GLU A 567 13.02 15.67 4.84
N LYS A 568 11.80 16.12 4.58
CA LYS A 568 10.58 15.35 4.92
C LYS A 568 10.57 13.97 4.28
N ARG A 569 10.95 13.84 2.99
CA ARG A 569 11.02 12.54 2.32
C ARG A 569 12.02 11.58 2.97
N LEU A 570 13.20 12.09 3.33
CA LEU A 570 14.24 11.30 3.98
C LEU A 570 13.86 10.89 5.40
N LEU A 571 13.24 11.78 6.17
CA LEU A 571 12.69 11.45 7.49
C LEU A 571 11.58 10.40 7.39
N ALA A 572 10.70 10.50 6.40
CA ALA A 572 9.64 9.51 6.19
C ALA A 572 10.21 8.12 5.86
N ILE A 573 11.20 8.02 4.96
CA ILE A 573 11.80 6.71 4.59
C ILE A 573 12.55 6.08 5.76
N GLU A 574 13.14 6.86 6.64
CA GLU A 574 13.82 6.41 7.86
C GLU A 574 12.83 5.98 8.94
N LYS A 575 11.74 6.74 9.14
CA LYS A 575 10.69 6.46 10.13
C LYS A 575 9.91 5.17 9.81
N PHE A 576 9.56 4.96 8.56
CA PHE A 576 8.70 3.84 8.16
C PHE A 576 9.49 2.63 7.65
N THR A 577 10.17 1.93 8.55
CA THR A 577 10.99 0.75 8.23
C THR A 577 10.23 -0.58 8.31
N GLN A 578 9.08 -0.60 8.98
CA GLN A 578 8.28 -1.81 9.13
C GLN A 578 7.78 -2.34 7.77
N LEU A 579 7.67 -3.67 7.66
CA LEU A 579 7.02 -4.30 6.51
C LEU A 579 5.54 -3.88 6.44
N GLY A 580 5.03 -3.65 5.22
CA GLY A 580 3.67 -3.14 5.03
C GLY A 580 3.52 -1.62 5.20
N SER A 581 4.62 -0.89 5.35
CA SER A 581 4.58 0.58 5.48
C SER A 581 4.27 1.32 4.19
N GLY A 582 4.11 0.63 3.06
CA GLY A 582 3.88 1.27 1.76
C GLY A 582 2.69 2.23 1.76
N PHE A 583 1.62 1.87 2.47
CA PHE A 583 0.47 2.76 2.62
C PHE A 583 0.81 4.08 3.34
N LYS A 584 1.59 4.00 4.43
CA LYS A 584 2.04 5.19 5.19
C LYS A 584 2.96 6.05 4.35
N ILE A 585 3.86 5.43 3.61
CA ILE A 585 4.75 6.10 2.65
C ILE A 585 3.95 6.80 1.54
N ALA A 586 2.90 6.17 1.02
CA ALA A 586 2.06 6.80 0.00
C ALA A 586 1.31 8.02 0.54
N MET A 587 0.85 7.98 1.79
CA MET A 587 0.23 9.13 2.44
C MET A 587 1.23 10.27 2.65
N GLU A 588 2.43 9.98 3.15
CA GLU A 588 3.49 10.98 3.30
C GLU A 588 3.93 11.57 1.94
N ASP A 589 4.07 10.74 0.90
CA ASP A 589 4.39 11.24 -0.45
C ASP A 589 3.28 12.17 -0.98
N LEU A 590 2.03 11.83 -0.68
CA LEU A 590 0.87 12.65 -0.99
C LEU A 590 0.88 13.98 -0.23
N GLU A 591 1.23 13.97 1.05
CA GLU A 591 1.36 15.18 1.88
C GLU A 591 2.48 16.09 1.36
N ILE A 592 3.62 15.52 0.97
CA ILE A 592 4.78 16.27 0.49
C ILE A 592 4.54 16.83 -0.92
N ARG A 593 4.05 16.00 -1.85
CA ARG A 593 3.84 16.41 -3.25
C ARG A 593 2.51 17.11 -3.48
N GLY A 594 1.54 16.91 -2.59
CA GLY A 594 0.15 17.29 -2.79
C GLY A 594 -0.65 16.30 -3.65
N ALA A 595 -1.95 16.21 -3.37
CA ALA A 595 -2.86 15.27 -4.02
C ALA A 595 -3.26 15.64 -5.47
N GLY A 596 -2.80 16.79 -5.99
CA GLY A 596 -3.25 17.33 -7.28
C GLY A 596 -2.98 16.47 -8.51
N ASN A 597 -1.97 15.60 -8.47
CA ASN A 597 -1.60 14.77 -9.62
C ASN A 597 -2.25 13.37 -9.64
N LEU A 598 -2.91 12.94 -8.56
CA LEU A 598 -3.46 11.59 -8.43
C LEU A 598 -4.75 11.36 -9.22
N LEU A 599 -5.59 12.39 -9.33
CA LEU A 599 -6.93 12.31 -9.91
C LEU A 599 -7.14 13.16 -11.18
N GLY A 600 -6.07 13.80 -11.67
CA GLY A 600 -6.09 14.67 -12.85
C GLY A 600 -6.15 16.16 -12.51
N HIS A 601 -5.71 16.99 -13.48
CA HIS A 601 -5.56 18.44 -13.28
C HIS A 601 -6.87 19.17 -12.93
N GLU A 602 -8.00 18.73 -13.46
CA GLU A 602 -9.31 19.35 -13.20
C GLU A 602 -9.80 19.14 -11.75
N GLN A 603 -9.38 18.07 -11.10
CA GLN A 603 -9.81 17.73 -9.74
C GLN A 603 -8.87 18.30 -8.66
N SER A 604 -7.66 18.72 -9.05
CA SER A 604 -6.65 19.26 -8.13
C SER A 604 -7.13 20.50 -7.36
N GLY A 605 -7.90 21.37 -8.01
CA GLY A 605 -8.47 22.57 -7.40
C GLY A 605 -9.50 22.27 -6.30
N PHE A 606 -10.30 21.23 -6.45
CA PHE A 606 -11.28 20.83 -5.44
C PHE A 606 -10.61 20.16 -4.23
N ILE A 607 -9.58 19.33 -4.48
CA ILE A 607 -8.79 18.73 -3.40
C ILE A 607 -8.10 19.82 -2.58
N GLN A 608 -7.54 20.84 -3.24
CA GLN A 608 -6.95 21.99 -2.55
C GLN A 608 -7.96 22.79 -1.74
N ALA A 609 -9.21 22.87 -2.20
CA ALA A 609 -10.26 23.64 -1.54
C ALA A 609 -10.81 22.98 -0.26
N VAL A 610 -10.85 21.64 -0.19
CA VAL A 610 -11.47 20.92 0.93
C VAL A 610 -10.51 19.96 1.66
N GLY A 611 -9.33 19.70 1.13
CA GLY A 611 -8.40 18.68 1.59
C GLY A 611 -8.74 17.28 1.06
N PHE A 612 -7.71 16.42 0.98
CA PHE A 612 -7.79 15.11 0.31
C PHE A 612 -8.81 14.17 0.96
N ASP A 613 -8.79 14.03 2.28
CA ASP A 613 -9.66 13.09 2.99
C ASP A 613 -11.13 13.47 2.90
N LEU A 614 -11.47 14.76 3.07
CA LEU A 614 -12.83 15.23 2.89
C LEU A 614 -13.28 15.09 1.44
N TYR A 615 -12.41 15.37 0.48
CA TYR A 615 -12.68 15.15 -0.95
C TYR A 615 -13.03 13.69 -1.22
N CYS A 616 -12.23 12.73 -0.75
CA CYS A 616 -12.46 11.29 -0.94
C CYS A 616 -13.79 10.84 -0.31
N ARG A 617 -14.14 11.34 0.88
CA ARG A 617 -15.44 11.04 1.51
C ARG A 617 -16.62 11.61 0.72
N MET A 618 -16.46 12.81 0.18
CA MET A 618 -17.49 13.43 -0.66
C MET A 618 -17.66 12.66 -1.97
N LEU A 619 -16.57 12.21 -2.59
CA LEU A 619 -16.58 11.37 -3.80
C LEU A 619 -17.29 10.03 -3.53
N LYS A 620 -16.96 9.36 -2.43
CA LYS A 620 -17.63 8.11 -2.02
C LYS A 620 -19.14 8.30 -1.90
N LYS A 621 -19.59 9.35 -1.19
CA LYS A 621 -21.03 9.65 -1.06
C LYS A 621 -21.69 9.97 -2.40
N ALA A 622 -20.99 10.65 -3.31
CA ALA A 622 -21.52 10.94 -4.64
C ALA A 622 -21.72 9.66 -5.47
N VAL A 623 -20.76 8.74 -5.43
CA VAL A 623 -20.83 7.43 -6.11
C VAL A 623 -21.96 6.56 -5.51
N GLU A 624 -22.07 6.48 -4.19
CA GLU A 624 -23.16 5.75 -3.50
C GLU A 624 -24.54 6.32 -3.82
N GLY A 625 -24.66 7.66 -3.83
CA GLY A 625 -25.91 8.35 -4.16
C GLY A 625 -26.36 8.16 -5.60
N ALA A 626 -25.41 8.21 -6.54
CA ALA A 626 -25.69 7.99 -7.95
C ALA A 626 -26.10 6.53 -8.24
N ARG A 627 -25.48 5.54 -7.59
CA ARG A 627 -25.89 4.12 -7.63
C ARG A 627 -27.31 3.88 -7.08
N ALA A 628 -27.66 4.54 -5.97
CA ALA A 628 -29.01 4.42 -5.39
C ALA A 628 -30.07 5.03 -6.30
N GLY A 629 -29.73 6.07 -7.06
CA GLY A 629 -30.59 6.69 -8.08
C GLY A 629 -30.87 5.73 -9.25
N GLU A 630 -29.83 5.07 -9.78
CA GLU A 630 -29.95 4.08 -10.87
C GLU A 630 -30.81 2.85 -10.47
N ARG A 631 -30.69 2.36 -9.22
CA ARG A 631 -31.54 1.26 -8.72
C ARG A 631 -33.02 1.63 -8.60
N ARG A 632 -33.34 2.91 -8.40
CA ARG A 632 -34.74 3.37 -8.34
C ARG A 632 -35.36 3.56 -9.72
N THR A 633 -34.57 3.93 -10.71
CA THR A 633 -35.04 4.05 -12.11
C THR A 633 -35.12 2.71 -12.83
N GLY A 634 -34.24 1.74 -12.51
CA GLY A 634 -34.26 0.39 -13.10
C GLY A 634 -35.35 -0.56 -12.53
N ASN A 635 -36.01 -0.19 -11.43
CA ASN A 635 -37.18 -0.93 -10.89
C ASN A 635 -38.54 -0.31 -11.33
N ALA A 636 -38.51 0.70 -12.19
CA ALA A 636 -39.71 1.37 -12.71
C ALA A 636 -39.99 1.08 -14.21
N GLU A 637 -39.15 0.25 -14.83
CA GLU A 637 -39.39 -0.41 -16.13
C GLU A 637 -39.61 -1.92 -15.92
#